data_23571483534418263515d3dc04b823e9
#
_entry.id   23571483534418263515d3dc04b823e9
#
_cell.length_a   1.000
_cell.length_b   1.000
_cell.length_c   1.000
_cell.angle_alpha   90.00
_cell.angle_beta   90.00
_cell.angle_gamma   90.00
#
_symmetry.space_group_name_H-M   'P 1'
#
loop_
_entity.id
_entity.type
_entity.pdbx_description
1 polymer ?
#
loop_
_entity_poly.entity_id
_entity_poly.type
_entity_poly.pdbx_seq_one_letter_code
_entity_poly.pdbx_strand_id
1 'polypeptide(L)'
;MPNVIKPLFERLAHLGFSTHQSLNALILVLGVLAFCFICECIFYVLTNSSAGIVISQATFAATRLFSQYDRNVKNLYFNSESKNVITGKVIVNLIEDEYEKSKRERLALFSKEKDILEKIKVSPLQFSYDGSQIDFKKLLSDYSDILNENRLSFPHPERITTNSGKPVIWKTEFLDKGFETLSEKRLREIMHFDSLFVRDLRFKHSRVVNSLPSEFPEGLYNGEGYVMVGGGKYTWFAFLSIQSLRKSGAKLPLELMIPNEADYEPYLCNEVLPKQYNARCVTFASIYGKSVLKKFGQVKGYQIKSFALLGSSFENVLYLDSDNFAVKNPDYLFQSDLFKKYQMITWPDFWRRTSSPVLYSVLGIKVGSKPVRRLNDLFTDPNQYTTADDLVSPEEEVNFHDLKGTLMDWTTEAGQIMLNKTLHFNTLLLSLYYNYDGPAGFHPLISQGGAGEGDKETYLLAAYYLKKMNYQVYKKPDKLYGTFVKTANWYVDSTIVQMDPVVDYENLKRIILQNQADVKAAKKFTYNYDYTYGKYVTRGNGIVPSPMFYHIHSPKMDPFEYVTHDWFTDMEDNPIRNFGDSFADIGYDLELWIWEKVKENLCGPDSFSFRCFESENITLICDNKVVDNRIKWLQDSGKAVLDNSDSKQHEEVDAIDSDKSSELDDLIYEKIKNSLNYDYDESL
;
A
#
# COMPACT_ATOMS: atom_id res chain seq x y z
N MET A 1 -48.61 -7.44 14.87
CA MET A 1 -48.30 -6.19 15.60
C MET A 1 -49.05 -5.99 16.95
N PRO A 2 -50.33 -6.18 17.15
CA PRO A 2 -50.97 -5.94 18.46
C PRO A 2 -50.46 -6.78 19.60
N ASN A 3 -50.01 -8.01 19.33
CA ASN A 3 -49.53 -8.96 20.34
C ASN A 3 -48.11 -8.70 20.86
N VAL A 4 -47.36 -7.80 20.24
CA VAL A 4 -45.98 -7.43 20.67
C VAL A 4 -45.99 -6.07 21.39
N ILE A 5 -46.90 -5.18 21.03
CA ILE A 5 -46.95 -3.81 21.55
C ILE A 5 -47.44 -3.76 22.98
N LYS A 6 -48.45 -4.55 23.33
CA LYS A 6 -49.07 -4.57 24.67
C LYS A 6 -48.10 -5.00 25.78
N PRO A 7 -47.32 -6.11 25.63
CA PRO A 7 -46.32 -6.49 26.62
C PRO A 7 -45.18 -5.49 26.76
N LEU A 8 -44.83 -4.75 25.71
CA LEU A 8 -43.77 -3.72 25.76
C LEU A 8 -44.26 -2.49 26.56
N PHE A 9 -45.48 -2.10 26.38
CA PHE A 9 -46.11 -1.00 27.14
C PHE A 9 -46.19 -1.32 28.64
N GLU A 10 -46.59 -2.56 29.01
CA GLU A 10 -46.68 -3.02 30.38
C GLU A 10 -45.26 -3.08 31.04
N ARG A 11 -44.23 -3.45 30.32
CA ARG A 11 -42.86 -3.44 30.82
C ARG A 11 -42.28 -2.02 31.00
N LEU A 12 -42.62 -1.07 30.11
CA LEU A 12 -42.17 0.32 30.25
C LEU A 12 -42.89 1.03 31.42
N ALA A 13 -44.16 0.72 31.66
CA ALA A 13 -44.91 1.22 32.83
C ALA A 13 -44.34 0.71 34.13
N HIS A 14 -43.85 -0.54 34.18
CA HIS A 14 -43.17 -1.12 35.38
C HIS A 14 -41.80 -0.48 35.68
N LEU A 15 -41.21 0.21 34.71
CA LEU A 15 -39.95 0.95 34.87
C LEU A 15 -40.14 2.40 35.34
N GLY A 16 -41.38 2.80 35.70
CA GLY A 16 -41.67 4.12 36.28
C GLY A 16 -41.75 5.29 35.28
N PHE A 17 -41.85 5.00 33.98
CA PHE A 17 -42.04 6.04 32.98
C PHE A 17 -43.52 6.54 32.95
N SER A 18 -43.69 7.85 32.86
CA SER A 18 -45.03 8.41 32.61
C SER A 18 -45.60 7.97 31.27
N THR A 19 -46.92 7.92 31.10
CA THR A 19 -47.58 7.50 29.86
C THR A 19 -47.13 8.29 28.62
N HIS A 20 -46.75 9.55 28.80
CA HIS A 20 -46.22 10.40 27.72
C HIS A 20 -44.79 10.06 27.34
N GLN A 21 -43.93 9.72 28.30
CA GLN A 21 -42.53 9.29 28.06
C GLN A 21 -42.46 7.90 27.42
N SER A 22 -43.38 7.01 27.84
CA SER A 22 -43.52 5.67 27.26
C SER A 22 -44.01 5.72 25.83
N LEU A 23 -44.90 6.66 25.48
CA LEU A 23 -45.38 6.84 24.13
C LEU A 23 -44.29 7.39 23.18
N ASN A 24 -43.51 8.35 23.66
CA ASN A 24 -42.41 8.90 22.87
C ASN A 24 -41.28 7.88 22.65
N ALA A 25 -40.95 7.09 23.69
CA ALA A 25 -39.98 5.99 23.54
C ALA A 25 -40.50 4.90 22.58
N LEU A 26 -41.80 4.60 22.64
CA LEU A 26 -42.42 3.63 21.72
C LEU A 26 -42.42 4.13 20.27
N ILE A 27 -42.72 5.40 20.04
CA ILE A 27 -42.72 6.03 18.71
C ILE A 27 -41.30 6.01 18.15
N LEU A 28 -40.29 6.28 18.98
CA LEU A 28 -38.88 6.21 18.59
C LEU A 28 -38.46 4.77 18.20
N VAL A 29 -38.78 3.78 19.04
CA VAL A 29 -38.49 2.37 18.77
C VAL A 29 -39.24 1.86 17.54
N LEU A 30 -40.50 2.24 17.35
CA LEU A 30 -41.24 1.87 16.15
C LEU A 30 -40.72 2.57 14.88
N GLY A 31 -40.26 3.80 15.01
CA GLY A 31 -39.59 4.53 13.94
C GLY A 31 -38.27 3.85 13.52
N VAL A 32 -37.47 3.42 14.49
CA VAL A 32 -36.23 2.68 14.24
C VAL A 32 -36.52 1.30 13.64
N LEU A 33 -37.47 0.56 14.13
CA LEU A 33 -37.87 -0.75 13.59
C LEU A 33 -38.44 -0.63 12.17
N ALA A 34 -39.24 0.40 11.91
CA ALA A 34 -39.76 0.67 10.56
C ALA A 34 -38.61 1.06 9.60
N PHE A 35 -37.69 1.86 10.06
CA PHE A 35 -36.51 2.23 9.27
C PHE A 35 -35.61 1.02 8.99
N CYS A 36 -35.32 0.18 9.99
CA CYS A 36 -34.55 -1.08 9.79
C CYS A 36 -35.27 -2.03 8.83
N PHE A 37 -36.61 -2.14 8.92
CA PHE A 37 -37.39 -2.99 8.02
C PHE A 37 -37.40 -2.43 6.58
N ILE A 38 -37.50 -1.11 6.43
CA ILE A 38 -37.35 -0.45 5.12
C ILE A 38 -35.96 -0.67 4.56
N CYS A 39 -34.90 -0.56 5.38
CA CYS A 39 -33.52 -0.84 4.98
C CYS A 39 -33.32 -2.31 4.58
N GLU A 40 -33.89 -3.28 5.33
CA GLU A 40 -33.87 -4.69 4.96
C GLU A 40 -34.63 -4.97 3.66
N CYS A 41 -35.79 -4.36 3.47
CA CYS A 41 -36.56 -4.50 2.22
C CYS A 41 -35.84 -3.88 1.03
N ILE A 42 -35.20 -2.73 1.21
CA ILE A 42 -34.36 -2.08 0.21
C ILE A 42 -33.14 -2.93 -0.07
N PHE A 43 -32.49 -3.47 0.96
CA PHE A 43 -31.34 -4.38 0.83
C PHE A 43 -31.73 -5.66 0.06
N TYR A 44 -32.88 -6.26 0.37
CA TYR A 44 -33.39 -7.45 -0.32
C TYR A 44 -33.74 -7.20 -1.81
N VAL A 45 -34.31 -6.03 -2.11
CA VAL A 45 -34.63 -5.64 -3.50
C VAL A 45 -33.36 -5.34 -4.31
N LEU A 46 -32.29 -4.92 -3.68
CA LEU A 46 -31.08 -4.40 -4.33
C LEU A 46 -29.92 -5.39 -4.33
N THR A 47 -29.94 -6.44 -3.49
CA THR A 47 -29.02 -7.58 -3.63
C THR A 47 -29.31 -8.41 -4.87
N ASN A 48 -30.46 -8.23 -5.48
CA ASN A 48 -30.84 -8.84 -6.77
C ASN A 48 -30.62 -7.93 -7.99
N SER A 49 -30.01 -6.75 -7.81
CA SER A 49 -29.64 -5.85 -8.90
C SER A 49 -28.30 -5.18 -8.62
N SER A 50 -27.56 -4.88 -9.67
CA SER A 50 -26.18 -4.34 -9.66
C SER A 50 -25.95 -2.97 -8.96
N ALA A 51 -26.85 -2.55 -8.08
CA ALA A 51 -26.82 -1.29 -7.34
C ALA A 51 -26.38 -1.42 -5.86
N GLY A 52 -25.84 -2.58 -5.45
CA GLY A 52 -25.44 -2.88 -4.06
C GLY A 52 -24.37 -1.95 -3.46
N ILE A 53 -23.65 -1.19 -4.29
CA ILE A 53 -22.57 -0.29 -3.84
C ILE A 53 -23.11 1.01 -3.22
N VAL A 54 -24.22 1.54 -3.72
CA VAL A 54 -24.77 2.82 -3.25
C VAL A 54 -25.40 2.71 -1.86
N ILE A 55 -25.83 1.52 -1.48
CA ILE A 55 -26.53 1.28 -0.20
C ILE A 55 -25.56 1.02 0.96
N SER A 56 -24.40 0.43 0.69
CA SER A 56 -23.37 0.34 1.73
C SER A 56 -22.98 1.73 2.25
N GLN A 57 -22.96 2.73 1.38
CA GLN A 57 -22.68 4.12 1.76
C GLN A 57 -23.83 4.77 2.54
N ALA A 58 -25.08 4.51 2.18
CA ALA A 58 -26.24 5.06 2.89
C ALA A 58 -26.45 4.41 4.27
N THR A 59 -26.21 3.09 4.37
CA THR A 59 -26.30 2.35 5.63
C THR A 59 -25.13 2.75 6.55
N PHE A 60 -23.96 2.96 6.00
CA PHE A 60 -22.78 3.45 6.72
C PHE A 60 -23.00 4.88 7.25
N ALA A 61 -23.57 5.77 6.45
CA ALA A 61 -23.94 7.13 6.88
C ALA A 61 -24.99 7.15 8.00
N ALA A 62 -25.98 6.28 7.91
CA ALA A 62 -27.04 6.16 8.94
C ALA A 62 -26.48 5.60 10.26
N THR A 63 -25.59 4.59 10.20
CA THR A 63 -24.94 4.02 11.39
C THR A 63 -24.01 5.05 12.04
N ARG A 64 -23.35 5.87 11.23
CA ARG A 64 -22.48 6.96 11.66
C ARG A 64 -23.25 8.07 12.39
N LEU A 65 -24.39 8.49 11.87
CA LEU A 65 -25.29 9.44 12.52
C LEU A 65 -25.81 8.90 13.86
N PHE A 66 -26.08 7.59 13.94
CA PHE A 66 -26.60 6.97 15.18
C PHE A 66 -25.52 6.86 16.26
N SER A 67 -24.29 6.53 15.92
CA SER A 67 -23.18 6.45 16.89
C SER A 67 -22.80 7.83 17.44
N GLN A 68 -22.92 8.85 16.61
CA GLN A 68 -22.68 10.25 17.00
C GLN A 68 -23.81 10.78 17.92
N TYR A 69 -25.04 10.37 17.64
CA TYR A 69 -26.20 10.66 18.48
C TYR A 69 -26.08 10.02 19.88
N ASP A 70 -25.69 8.76 19.97
CA ASP A 70 -25.55 8.03 21.25
C ASP A 70 -24.45 8.64 22.13
N ARG A 71 -23.33 9.08 21.57
CA ARG A 71 -22.24 9.77 22.30
C ARG A 71 -22.66 11.14 22.84
N ASN A 72 -23.33 11.94 22.04
CA ASN A 72 -23.79 13.26 22.46
C ASN A 72 -24.88 13.17 23.51
N VAL A 73 -25.77 12.18 23.43
CA VAL A 73 -26.80 11.91 24.41
C VAL A 73 -26.20 11.42 25.71
N LYS A 74 -25.20 10.54 25.73
CA LYS A 74 -24.51 10.08 26.93
C LYS A 74 -23.76 11.19 27.65
N ASN A 75 -23.05 12.04 26.93
CA ASN A 75 -22.34 13.18 27.51
C ASN A 75 -23.28 14.24 28.12
N LEU A 76 -24.47 14.39 27.57
CA LEU A 76 -25.50 15.30 28.12
C LEU A 76 -26.18 14.74 29.39
N TYR A 77 -26.31 13.40 29.49
CA TYR A 77 -26.94 12.77 30.66
C TYR A 77 -25.99 12.64 31.88
N PHE A 78 -24.70 12.51 31.67
CA PHE A 78 -23.75 12.31 32.77
C PHE A 78 -23.20 13.58 33.44
N ASN A 79 -23.37 14.75 32.85
CA ASN A 79 -22.83 16.01 33.35
C ASN A 79 -23.86 17.00 33.92
N SER A 80 -25.11 16.59 34.18
CA SER A 80 -26.12 17.52 34.71
C SER A 80 -26.42 17.32 36.18
N GLU A 81 -25.72 18.02 37.07
CA GLU A 81 -26.25 18.43 38.36
C GLU A 81 -27.15 19.68 38.29
N SER A 82 -27.58 20.15 37.15
CA SER A 82 -28.48 21.26 36.99
C SER A 82 -29.84 20.78 36.44
N LYS A 83 -30.90 21.14 37.18
CA LYS A 83 -32.30 20.82 36.91
C LYS A 83 -32.91 21.45 35.67
N ASN A 84 -32.26 21.48 34.55
CA ASN A 84 -32.87 21.89 33.28
C ASN A 84 -32.97 20.69 32.35
N VAL A 85 -34.20 20.18 32.24
CA VAL A 85 -34.55 19.13 31.26
C VAL A 85 -34.40 19.71 29.86
N ILE A 86 -33.26 19.37 29.19
CA ILE A 86 -33.07 19.65 27.78
C ILE A 86 -34.00 18.72 27.01
N THR A 87 -35.03 19.25 26.40
CA THR A 87 -35.99 18.45 25.61
C THR A 87 -35.30 17.96 24.33
N GLY A 88 -35.69 16.78 23.83
CA GLY A 88 -35.13 16.20 22.59
C GLY A 88 -35.18 17.15 21.38
N LYS A 89 -36.11 18.09 21.38
CA LYS A 89 -36.23 19.14 20.38
C LYS A 89 -35.06 20.14 20.38
N VAL A 90 -34.50 20.43 21.56
CA VAL A 90 -33.32 21.32 21.69
C VAL A 90 -32.07 20.63 21.18
N ILE A 91 -31.93 19.31 21.41
CA ILE A 91 -30.80 18.53 20.92
C ILE A 91 -30.82 18.42 19.39
N VAL A 92 -31.98 18.16 18.81
CA VAL A 92 -32.13 18.11 17.33
C VAL A 92 -31.80 19.47 16.71
N ASN A 93 -32.29 20.57 17.28
CA ASN A 93 -31.99 21.91 16.79
C ASN A 93 -30.52 22.26 16.89
N LEU A 94 -29.82 21.86 17.98
CA LEU A 94 -28.37 22.08 18.13
C LEU A 94 -27.55 21.28 17.08
N ILE A 95 -27.97 20.06 16.77
CA ILE A 95 -27.32 19.23 15.74
C ILE A 95 -27.59 19.80 14.33
N GLU A 96 -28.83 20.25 14.07
CA GLU A 96 -29.17 20.91 12.80
C GLU A 96 -28.44 22.24 12.64
N ASP A 97 -28.30 23.03 13.69
CA ASP A 97 -27.57 24.31 13.67
C ASP A 97 -26.06 24.11 13.42
N GLU A 98 -25.44 23.10 14.06
CA GLU A 98 -24.03 22.75 13.83
C GLU A 98 -23.80 22.21 12.41
N TYR A 99 -24.70 21.36 11.93
CA TYR A 99 -24.64 20.85 10.56
C TYR A 99 -24.78 21.97 9.51
N GLU A 100 -25.75 22.88 9.67
CA GLU A 100 -25.95 24.01 8.76
C GLU A 100 -24.82 25.05 8.86
N LYS A 101 -24.19 25.20 10.04
CA LYS A 101 -22.97 26.01 10.21
C LYS A 101 -21.80 25.40 9.42
N SER A 102 -21.55 24.12 9.63
CA SER A 102 -20.49 23.36 8.92
C SER A 102 -20.70 23.39 7.42
N LYS A 103 -21.94 23.24 6.94
CA LYS A 103 -22.30 23.32 5.53
C LYS A 103 -22.07 24.72 4.94
N ARG A 104 -22.36 25.78 5.71
CA ARG A 104 -22.11 27.17 5.28
C ARG A 104 -20.62 27.45 5.18
N GLU A 105 -19.82 26.99 6.12
CA GLU A 105 -18.37 27.16 6.11
C GLU A 105 -17.71 26.44 4.92
N ARG A 106 -18.18 25.22 4.58
CA ARG A 106 -17.73 24.52 3.38
C ARG A 106 -18.16 25.21 2.09
N LEU A 107 -19.41 25.66 2.02
CA LEU A 107 -19.87 26.43 0.86
C LEU A 107 -19.07 27.72 0.69
N ALA A 108 -18.60 28.34 1.79
CA ALA A 108 -17.73 29.49 1.72
C ALA A 108 -16.31 29.13 1.22
N LEU A 109 -15.75 27.99 1.63
CA LEU A 109 -14.48 27.46 1.10
C LEU A 109 -14.60 27.12 -0.39
N PHE A 110 -15.68 26.46 -0.79
CA PHE A 110 -15.96 26.16 -2.21
C PHE A 110 -16.20 27.42 -3.04
N SER A 111 -16.87 28.43 -2.47
CA SER A 111 -17.04 29.72 -3.14
C SER A 111 -15.69 30.40 -3.37
N LYS A 112 -14.79 30.37 -2.36
CA LYS A 112 -13.42 30.89 -2.47
C LYS A 112 -12.63 30.13 -3.54
N GLU A 113 -12.73 28.81 -3.56
CA GLU A 113 -12.11 27.95 -4.60
C GLU A 113 -12.67 28.28 -5.98
N LYS A 114 -13.99 28.39 -6.11
CA LYS A 114 -14.66 28.75 -7.36
C LYS A 114 -14.23 30.12 -7.88
N ASP A 115 -14.13 31.12 -7.00
CA ASP A 115 -13.66 32.47 -7.35
C ASP A 115 -12.20 32.45 -7.82
N ILE A 116 -11.37 31.59 -7.24
CA ILE A 116 -9.99 31.38 -7.66
C ILE A 116 -9.95 30.68 -9.02
N LEU A 117 -10.75 29.63 -9.21
CA LEU A 117 -10.83 28.87 -10.46
C LEU A 117 -11.34 29.71 -11.64
N GLU A 118 -12.31 30.60 -11.42
CA GLU A 118 -12.81 31.51 -12.46
C GLU A 118 -11.73 32.54 -12.90
N LYS A 119 -10.76 32.85 -12.04
CA LYS A 119 -9.62 33.72 -12.35
C LYS A 119 -8.43 33.01 -12.99
N ILE A 120 -8.37 31.68 -12.88
CA ILE A 120 -7.32 30.85 -13.47
C ILE A 120 -7.74 30.54 -14.91
N LYS A 121 -7.03 31.08 -15.88
CA LYS A 121 -7.09 30.56 -17.25
C LYS A 121 -6.41 29.21 -17.25
N VAL A 122 -7.18 28.14 -17.08
CA VAL A 122 -6.71 26.76 -17.17
C VAL A 122 -6.30 26.52 -18.63
N SER A 123 -5.02 26.66 -18.93
CA SER A 123 -4.47 25.99 -20.11
C SER A 123 -4.41 24.52 -19.76
N PRO A 124 -5.09 23.63 -20.53
CA PRO A 124 -4.91 22.22 -20.32
C PRO A 124 -3.41 21.93 -20.39
N LEU A 125 -2.88 21.25 -19.37
CA LEU A 125 -1.50 20.77 -19.42
C LEU A 125 -1.36 19.92 -20.69
N GLN A 126 -0.79 20.51 -21.72
CA GLN A 126 -0.48 19.76 -22.94
C GLN A 126 0.73 18.90 -22.60
N PHE A 127 0.49 17.63 -22.49
CA PHE A 127 1.55 16.64 -22.47
C PHE A 127 2.12 16.61 -23.90
N SER A 128 3.19 17.33 -24.13
CA SER A 128 3.95 17.21 -25.38
C SER A 128 4.97 16.09 -25.17
N TYR A 129 4.71 14.92 -25.73
CA TYR A 129 5.78 14.03 -26.12
C TYR A 129 6.54 14.74 -27.22
N ASP A 130 7.61 15.44 -26.84
CA ASP A 130 8.39 16.20 -27.80
C ASP A 130 9.20 15.22 -28.64
N GLY A 131 8.79 15.09 -29.90
CA GLY A 131 9.62 14.57 -30.98
C GLY A 131 9.70 13.07 -31.16
N SER A 132 8.98 12.21 -30.41
CA SER A 132 8.96 10.79 -30.75
C SER A 132 8.12 10.57 -32.04
N GLN A 133 8.72 9.96 -33.05
CA GLN A 133 8.01 9.52 -34.26
C GLN A 133 6.99 8.41 -33.96
N ILE A 134 6.92 7.92 -32.72
CA ILE A 134 6.07 6.84 -32.28
C ILE A 134 4.82 7.42 -31.63
N ASP A 135 3.70 7.09 -32.19
CA ASP A 135 2.40 7.37 -31.60
C ASP A 135 2.17 6.42 -30.40
N PHE A 136 2.52 6.89 -29.20
CA PHE A 136 2.32 6.14 -27.96
C PHE A 136 0.86 5.74 -27.76
N LYS A 137 -0.09 6.59 -28.18
CA LYS A 137 -1.52 6.26 -28.13
C LYS A 137 -1.86 5.11 -29.05
N LYS A 138 -1.22 5.06 -30.23
CA LYS A 138 -1.39 3.95 -31.17
C LYS A 138 -0.80 2.65 -30.58
N LEU A 139 0.42 2.69 -30.06
CA LEU A 139 1.06 1.55 -29.42
C LEU A 139 0.16 0.96 -28.32
N LEU A 140 -0.35 1.80 -27.41
CA LEU A 140 -1.23 1.34 -26.34
C LEU A 140 -2.62 0.93 -26.86
N SER A 141 -3.12 1.53 -27.91
CA SER A 141 -4.33 1.07 -28.57
C SER A 141 -4.17 -0.36 -29.11
N ASP A 142 -3.07 -0.61 -29.81
CA ASP A 142 -2.77 -1.93 -30.37
C ASP A 142 -2.53 -2.96 -29.22
N TYR A 143 -1.82 -2.55 -28.16
CA TYR A 143 -1.62 -3.40 -27.00
C TYR A 143 -2.92 -3.71 -26.26
N SER A 144 -3.86 -2.76 -26.21
CA SER A 144 -5.18 -3.03 -25.63
C SER A 144 -5.97 -4.10 -26.40
N ASP A 145 -5.83 -4.12 -27.71
CA ASP A 145 -6.47 -5.14 -28.56
C ASP A 145 -5.84 -6.52 -28.24
N ILE A 146 -4.51 -6.60 -28.11
CA ILE A 146 -3.79 -7.82 -27.70
C ILE A 146 -4.28 -8.30 -26.32
N LEU A 147 -4.40 -7.40 -25.32
CA LEU A 147 -4.88 -7.78 -24.00
C LEU A 147 -6.33 -8.27 -24.02
N ASN A 148 -7.20 -7.60 -24.79
CA ASN A 148 -8.61 -8.00 -24.89
C ASN A 148 -8.80 -9.36 -25.57
N GLU A 149 -7.99 -9.68 -26.58
CA GLU A 149 -7.99 -10.99 -27.24
C GLU A 149 -7.46 -12.12 -26.33
N ASN A 150 -6.64 -11.76 -25.36
CA ASN A 150 -5.98 -12.70 -24.44
C ASN A 150 -6.54 -12.66 -23.01
N ARG A 151 -7.79 -12.23 -22.85
CA ARG A 151 -8.52 -12.34 -21.59
C ARG A 151 -8.81 -13.79 -21.22
N LEU A 152 -8.98 -14.05 -19.93
CA LEU A 152 -9.32 -15.39 -19.42
C LEU A 152 -10.63 -15.90 -19.99
N SER A 153 -10.62 -17.17 -20.40
CA SER A 153 -11.80 -17.88 -20.93
C SER A 153 -12.49 -18.77 -19.91
N PHE A 154 -11.83 -19.04 -18.78
CA PHE A 154 -12.28 -20.01 -17.79
C PHE A 154 -12.52 -19.35 -16.42
N PRO A 155 -13.32 -20.01 -15.56
CA PRO A 155 -13.63 -19.47 -14.25
C PRO A 155 -12.39 -19.38 -13.33
N HIS A 156 -12.53 -18.65 -12.27
CA HIS A 156 -11.52 -18.47 -11.23
C HIS A 156 -11.05 -19.80 -10.63
N PRO A 157 -9.77 -19.90 -10.25
CA PRO A 157 -9.30 -21.04 -9.48
C PRO A 157 -9.97 -21.10 -8.10
N GLU A 158 -10.23 -22.32 -7.65
CA GLU A 158 -10.82 -22.57 -6.33
C GLU A 158 -9.73 -22.68 -5.27
N ARG A 159 -9.95 -22.01 -4.14
CA ARG A 159 -9.09 -22.13 -2.98
C ARG A 159 -9.41 -23.41 -2.21
N ILE A 160 -8.37 -24.22 -1.95
CA ILE A 160 -8.48 -25.36 -1.06
C ILE A 160 -8.57 -24.87 0.39
N THR A 161 -9.50 -25.41 1.16
CA THR A 161 -9.66 -25.11 2.58
C THR A 161 -9.48 -26.38 3.41
N THR A 162 -9.14 -26.20 4.68
CA THR A 162 -9.14 -27.30 5.66
C THR A 162 -10.58 -27.74 5.95
N ASN A 163 -10.73 -28.90 6.63
CA ASN A 163 -12.05 -29.41 7.07
C ASN A 163 -12.81 -28.41 7.98
N SER A 164 -12.10 -27.46 8.58
CA SER A 164 -12.70 -26.34 9.35
C SER A 164 -13.13 -25.16 8.48
N GLY A 165 -12.99 -25.25 7.16
CA GLY A 165 -13.29 -24.15 6.22
C GLY A 165 -12.23 -23.06 6.16
N LYS A 166 -11.11 -23.20 6.87
CA LYS A 166 -10.00 -22.25 6.82
C LYS A 166 -9.07 -22.53 5.64
N PRO A 167 -8.45 -21.49 5.04
CA PRO A 167 -7.39 -21.69 4.06
C PRO A 167 -6.27 -22.56 4.63
N VAL A 168 -5.67 -23.41 3.80
CA VAL A 168 -4.59 -24.32 4.19
C VAL A 168 -3.35 -23.57 4.66
N ILE A 169 -3.06 -22.41 4.05
CA ILE A 169 -2.10 -21.47 4.58
C ILE A 169 -2.85 -20.21 5.02
N TRP A 170 -2.77 -19.89 6.29
CA TRP A 170 -3.39 -18.73 6.88
C TRP A 170 -2.48 -17.52 6.84
N LYS A 171 -1.21 -17.72 7.24
CA LYS A 171 -0.17 -16.70 7.26
C LYS A 171 1.17 -17.34 6.90
N THR A 172 1.94 -16.64 6.06
CA THR A 172 3.31 -17.01 5.71
C THR A 172 4.28 -16.01 6.29
N GLU A 173 3.99 -15.58 7.51
CA GLU A 173 4.82 -14.64 8.25
C GLU A 173 6.21 -15.21 8.52
N PHE A 174 7.13 -14.29 8.69
CA PHE A 174 8.49 -14.55 9.08
C PHE A 174 8.57 -14.69 10.58
N LEU A 175 8.50 -15.88 11.09
CA LEU A 175 8.70 -16.15 12.51
C LEU A 175 10.01 -16.91 12.69
N ASP A 176 10.82 -16.49 13.67
CA ASP A 176 12.11 -17.11 14.01
C ASP A 176 12.01 -18.55 14.49
N LYS A 177 10.85 -18.99 14.87
CA LYS A 177 10.62 -20.35 15.37
C LYS A 177 9.47 -21.01 14.65
N GLY A 178 9.79 -22.07 13.93
CA GLY A 178 8.79 -22.98 13.38
C GLY A 178 8.16 -22.49 12.09
N PHE A 179 8.94 -21.91 11.18
CA PHE A 179 8.38 -21.70 9.87
C PHE A 179 8.06 -23.03 9.22
N GLU A 180 6.88 -23.05 8.65
CA GLU A 180 6.50 -24.11 7.75
C GLU A 180 7.43 -24.10 6.53
N THR A 181 7.97 -25.26 6.16
CA THR A 181 8.66 -25.43 4.89
C THR A 181 7.63 -25.31 3.77
N LEU A 182 7.76 -24.26 2.95
CA LEU A 182 6.90 -24.05 1.79
C LEU A 182 7.40 -24.88 0.61
N SER A 183 7.31 -26.21 0.74
CA SER A 183 7.69 -27.16 -0.30
C SER A 183 6.76 -27.06 -1.52
N GLU A 184 7.18 -27.59 -2.65
CA GLU A 184 6.31 -27.68 -3.85
C GLU A 184 4.98 -28.36 -3.53
N LYS A 185 5.01 -29.49 -2.82
CA LYS A 185 3.82 -30.21 -2.38
C LYS A 185 2.90 -29.31 -1.57
N ARG A 186 3.46 -28.64 -0.56
CA ARG A 186 2.70 -27.75 0.31
C ARG A 186 2.06 -26.60 -0.43
N LEU A 187 2.78 -25.96 -1.35
CA LEU A 187 2.25 -24.86 -2.16
C LEU A 187 1.16 -25.31 -3.14
N ARG A 188 1.24 -26.54 -3.64
CA ARG A 188 0.16 -27.14 -4.48
C ARG A 188 -1.12 -27.43 -3.72
N GLU A 189 -1.06 -27.57 -2.40
CA GLU A 189 -2.22 -27.84 -1.53
C GLU A 189 -3.03 -26.57 -1.18
N ILE A 190 -2.54 -25.36 -1.50
CA ILE A 190 -3.22 -24.10 -1.12
C ILE A 190 -4.40 -23.79 -2.04
N MET A 191 -4.18 -23.85 -3.35
CA MET A 191 -5.20 -23.59 -4.36
C MET A 191 -5.16 -24.66 -5.45
N HIS A 192 -6.34 -25.04 -5.92
CA HIS A 192 -6.47 -25.91 -7.07
C HIS A 192 -6.62 -25.09 -8.35
N PHE A 193 -5.84 -25.46 -9.37
CA PHE A 193 -5.90 -24.83 -10.69
C PHE A 193 -6.26 -25.90 -11.73
N ASP A 194 -7.41 -25.71 -12.37
CA ASP A 194 -7.88 -26.62 -13.40
C ASP A 194 -6.93 -26.66 -14.62
N SER A 195 -6.77 -27.81 -15.21
CA SER A 195 -5.86 -28.03 -16.33
C SER A 195 -6.22 -27.22 -17.59
N LEU A 196 -7.51 -26.94 -17.81
CA LEU A 196 -7.96 -26.10 -18.91
C LEU A 196 -7.61 -24.64 -18.65
N PHE A 197 -7.79 -24.18 -17.41
CA PHE A 197 -7.35 -22.84 -16.99
C PHE A 197 -5.85 -22.66 -17.21
N VAL A 198 -5.03 -23.61 -16.76
CA VAL A 198 -3.57 -23.57 -16.90
C VAL A 198 -3.14 -23.49 -18.37
N ARG A 199 -3.72 -24.33 -19.22
CA ARG A 199 -3.43 -24.37 -20.66
C ARG A 199 -3.86 -23.08 -21.37
N ASP A 200 -5.06 -22.57 -21.06
CA ASP A 200 -5.58 -21.33 -21.64
C ASP A 200 -4.67 -20.15 -21.26
N LEU A 201 -4.35 -20.01 -19.98
CA LEU A 201 -3.53 -18.92 -19.49
C LEU A 201 -2.09 -18.98 -20.03
N ARG A 202 -1.50 -20.17 -20.10
CA ARG A 202 -0.18 -20.40 -20.73
C ARG A 202 -0.17 -19.97 -22.19
N PHE A 203 -1.17 -20.42 -22.97
CA PHE A 203 -1.29 -20.06 -24.38
C PHE A 203 -1.41 -18.54 -24.56
N LYS A 204 -2.27 -17.91 -23.76
CA LYS A 204 -2.48 -16.46 -23.80
C LYS A 204 -1.25 -15.67 -23.35
N HIS A 205 -0.59 -16.13 -22.28
CA HIS A 205 0.67 -15.56 -21.83
C HIS A 205 1.74 -15.58 -22.93
N SER A 206 1.91 -16.72 -23.60
CA SER A 206 2.85 -16.83 -24.73
C SER A 206 2.51 -15.87 -25.87
N ARG A 207 1.22 -15.72 -26.22
CA ARG A 207 0.80 -14.75 -27.24
C ARG A 207 1.11 -13.30 -26.86
N VAL A 208 0.82 -12.92 -25.62
CA VAL A 208 1.10 -11.56 -25.14
C VAL A 208 2.61 -11.29 -25.15
N VAL A 209 3.41 -12.23 -24.63
CA VAL A 209 4.89 -12.08 -24.62
C VAL A 209 5.45 -11.93 -26.05
N ASN A 210 4.99 -12.76 -26.97
CA ASN A 210 5.43 -12.69 -28.38
C ASN A 210 4.95 -11.41 -29.10
N SER A 211 4.01 -10.70 -28.53
CA SER A 211 3.50 -9.43 -29.05
C SER A 211 4.12 -8.19 -28.39
N LEU A 212 5.04 -8.38 -27.42
CA LEU A 212 5.76 -7.26 -26.83
C LEU A 212 6.67 -6.61 -27.87
N PRO A 213 6.86 -5.29 -27.85
CA PRO A 213 7.77 -4.59 -28.76
C PRO A 213 9.18 -5.17 -28.71
N SER A 214 9.78 -5.42 -29.89
CA SER A 214 11.17 -5.89 -29.97
C SER A 214 12.17 -4.79 -29.59
N GLU A 215 11.80 -3.53 -29.81
CA GLU A 215 12.62 -2.36 -29.54
C GLU A 215 11.84 -1.33 -28.74
N PHE A 216 12.57 -0.58 -27.90
CA PHE A 216 11.99 0.54 -27.18
C PHE A 216 11.77 1.74 -28.12
N PRO A 217 10.64 2.45 -27.99
CA PRO A 217 10.40 3.69 -28.75
C PRO A 217 11.32 4.82 -28.26
N GLU A 218 12.40 5.11 -28.97
CA GLU A 218 13.33 6.17 -28.61
C GLU A 218 12.62 7.53 -28.46
N GLY A 219 13.05 8.32 -27.48
CA GLY A 219 12.51 9.66 -27.21
C GLY A 219 11.16 9.67 -26.50
N LEU A 220 10.62 8.52 -26.12
CA LEU A 220 9.35 8.46 -25.39
C LEU A 220 9.44 9.04 -23.98
N TYR A 221 10.55 8.84 -23.30
CA TYR A 221 10.77 9.28 -21.93
C TYR A 221 12.02 10.13 -21.81
N ASN A 222 12.04 11.04 -20.81
CA ASN A 222 13.18 11.90 -20.58
C ASN A 222 13.31 12.30 -19.11
N GLY A 223 14.56 12.34 -18.61
CA GLY A 223 14.87 12.86 -17.29
C GLY A 223 14.47 11.94 -16.13
N GLU A 224 14.48 12.52 -14.95
CA GLU A 224 14.34 11.83 -13.67
C GLU A 224 13.24 12.47 -12.84
N GLY A 225 12.46 11.67 -12.12
CA GLY A 225 11.42 12.22 -11.26
C GLY A 225 10.59 11.20 -10.50
N TYR A 226 9.67 11.75 -9.75
CA TYR A 226 8.74 10.99 -8.92
C TYR A 226 7.39 10.83 -9.61
N VAL A 227 6.76 9.70 -9.36
CA VAL A 227 5.39 9.44 -9.83
C VAL A 227 4.56 8.98 -8.64
N MET A 228 3.41 9.60 -8.47
CA MET A 228 2.37 9.17 -7.51
C MET A 228 1.02 9.08 -8.23
N VAL A 229 0.09 8.36 -7.62
CA VAL A 229 -1.31 8.28 -8.09
C VAL A 229 -2.20 9.08 -7.14
N GLY A 230 -3.05 9.94 -7.71
CA GLY A 230 -4.11 10.64 -7.00
C GLY A 230 -5.50 10.14 -7.42
N GLY A 231 -6.51 10.91 -7.11
CA GLY A 231 -7.93 10.64 -7.38
C GLY A 231 -8.71 10.37 -6.10
N GLY A 232 -9.77 11.16 -5.84
CA GLY A 232 -10.53 11.09 -4.61
C GLY A 232 -9.64 11.28 -3.37
N LYS A 233 -9.82 10.44 -2.33
CA LYS A 233 -9.01 10.50 -1.10
C LYS A 233 -7.51 10.28 -1.33
N TYR A 234 -7.12 9.60 -2.41
CA TYR A 234 -5.71 9.41 -2.74
C TYR A 234 -5.00 10.71 -3.12
N THR A 235 -5.73 11.72 -3.61
CA THR A 235 -5.14 13.06 -3.83
C THR A 235 -4.76 13.73 -2.50
N TRP A 236 -5.56 13.58 -1.45
CA TRP A 236 -5.23 14.06 -0.12
C TRP A 236 -3.98 13.35 0.45
N PHE A 237 -3.95 12.01 0.39
CA PHE A 237 -2.81 11.24 0.87
C PHE A 237 -1.54 11.62 0.11
N ALA A 238 -1.61 11.69 -1.24
CA ALA A 238 -0.49 12.11 -2.07
C ALA A 238 -0.01 13.51 -1.71
N PHE A 239 -0.91 14.44 -1.38
CA PHE A 239 -0.52 15.80 -1.00
C PHE A 239 0.31 15.81 0.29
N LEU A 240 -0.08 15.05 1.31
CA LEU A 240 0.72 14.88 2.53
C LEU A 240 2.08 14.22 2.23
N SER A 241 2.09 13.18 1.38
CA SER A 241 3.32 12.49 0.99
C SER A 241 4.26 13.39 0.16
N ILE A 242 3.72 14.24 -0.73
CA ILE A 242 4.49 15.26 -1.46
C ILE A 242 5.12 16.27 -0.48
N GLN A 243 4.37 16.71 0.52
CA GLN A 243 4.91 17.60 1.55
C GLN A 243 6.06 16.94 2.34
N SER A 244 5.93 15.66 2.69
CA SER A 244 7.00 14.88 3.33
C SER A 244 8.21 14.73 2.41
N LEU A 245 8.01 14.40 1.15
CA LEU A 245 9.08 14.30 0.15
C LEU A 245 9.86 15.61 0.06
N ARG A 246 9.19 16.75 0.04
CA ARG A 246 9.86 18.08 0.01
C ARG A 246 10.54 18.42 1.33
N LYS A 247 9.94 18.03 2.46
CA LYS A 247 10.57 18.13 3.79
C LYS A 247 11.87 17.35 3.87
N SER A 248 11.95 16.19 3.25
CA SER A 248 13.19 15.38 3.20
C SER A 248 14.32 16.03 2.40
N GLY A 249 14.04 17.12 1.67
CA GLY A 249 15.00 17.85 0.85
C GLY A 249 15.00 17.46 -0.63
N ALA A 250 14.10 16.58 -1.06
CA ALA A 250 13.97 16.17 -2.46
C ALA A 250 13.53 17.33 -3.36
N LYS A 251 14.17 17.47 -4.53
CA LYS A 251 13.97 18.58 -5.47
C LYS A 251 13.52 18.15 -6.86
N LEU A 252 13.72 16.89 -7.25
CA LEU A 252 13.34 16.40 -8.56
C LEU A 252 11.84 16.57 -8.80
N PRO A 253 11.40 16.77 -10.06
CA PRO A 253 10.00 16.99 -10.39
C PRO A 253 9.14 15.78 -10.05
N LEU A 254 7.85 16.03 -9.79
CA LEU A 254 6.87 15.00 -9.48
C LEU A 254 5.65 15.11 -10.39
N GLU A 255 5.18 13.97 -10.88
CA GLU A 255 3.91 13.81 -11.58
C GLU A 255 2.89 13.08 -10.71
N LEU A 256 1.81 13.79 -10.37
CA LEU A 256 0.64 13.23 -9.70
C LEU A 256 -0.35 12.77 -10.78
N MET A 257 -0.43 11.47 -10.98
CA MET A 257 -1.28 10.85 -11.99
C MET A 257 -2.72 10.76 -11.53
N ILE A 258 -3.63 11.35 -12.29
CA ILE A 258 -5.07 11.38 -12.00
C ILE A 258 -5.80 10.45 -12.98
N PRO A 259 -6.27 9.27 -12.53
CA PRO A 259 -6.90 8.29 -13.40
C PRO A 259 -8.21 8.79 -14.02
N ASN A 260 -9.02 9.52 -13.26
CA ASN A 260 -10.32 10.01 -13.67
C ASN A 260 -10.33 11.55 -13.65
N GLU A 261 -10.69 12.19 -14.77
CA GLU A 261 -10.76 13.65 -14.88
C GLU A 261 -11.73 14.29 -13.84
N ALA A 262 -12.75 13.55 -13.38
CA ALA A 262 -13.68 14.04 -12.37
C ALA A 262 -13.01 14.24 -10.99
N ASP A 263 -11.89 13.55 -10.73
CA ASP A 263 -11.14 13.64 -9.49
C ASP A 263 -10.03 14.71 -9.54
N TYR A 264 -9.93 15.47 -10.63
CA TYR A 264 -8.95 16.54 -10.77
C TYR A 264 -9.28 17.68 -9.82
N GLU A 265 -8.33 18.09 -8.99
CA GLU A 265 -8.43 19.19 -8.03
C GLU A 265 -7.79 20.45 -8.61
N PRO A 266 -8.56 21.35 -9.28
CA PRO A 266 -7.97 22.41 -10.10
C PRO A 266 -7.07 23.37 -9.33
N TYR A 267 -7.46 23.77 -8.11
CA TYR A 267 -6.65 24.68 -7.32
C TYR A 267 -5.33 24.04 -6.87
N LEU A 268 -5.39 22.83 -6.34
CA LEU A 268 -4.20 22.06 -5.96
C LEU A 268 -3.27 21.84 -7.16
N CYS A 269 -3.84 21.37 -8.27
CA CYS A 269 -3.07 20.95 -9.44
C CYS A 269 -2.47 22.12 -10.23
N ASN A 270 -3.16 23.28 -10.30
CA ASN A 270 -2.72 24.40 -11.14
C ASN A 270 -1.99 25.49 -10.35
N GLU A 271 -2.27 25.61 -9.05
CA GLU A 271 -1.71 26.68 -8.22
C GLU A 271 -0.73 26.18 -7.17
N VAL A 272 -1.13 25.20 -6.36
CA VAL A 272 -0.33 24.78 -5.19
C VAL A 272 0.86 23.92 -5.60
N LEU A 273 0.61 22.82 -6.29
CA LEU A 273 1.65 21.86 -6.65
C LEU A 273 2.74 22.47 -7.54
N PRO A 274 2.42 23.19 -8.64
CA PRO A 274 3.47 23.75 -9.51
C PRO A 274 4.27 24.86 -8.84
N LYS A 275 3.63 25.69 -8.02
CA LYS A 275 4.28 26.88 -7.45
C LYS A 275 5.10 26.56 -6.19
N GLN A 276 4.68 25.58 -5.40
CA GLN A 276 5.27 25.33 -4.08
C GLN A 276 6.03 24.00 -4.00
N TYR A 277 5.65 23.02 -4.82
CA TYR A 277 6.12 21.65 -4.64
C TYR A 277 6.84 21.05 -5.85
N ASN A 278 7.15 21.84 -6.90
CA ASN A 278 7.72 21.33 -8.15
C ASN A 278 7.02 20.03 -8.60
N ALA A 279 5.68 20.06 -8.62
CA ALA A 279 4.83 18.93 -8.95
C ALA A 279 3.70 19.34 -9.89
N ARG A 280 3.20 18.42 -10.68
CA ARG A 280 2.07 18.66 -11.58
C ARG A 280 1.10 17.49 -11.58
N CYS A 281 -0.19 17.77 -11.75
CA CYS A 281 -1.19 16.74 -12.03
C CYS A 281 -1.20 16.41 -13.51
N VAL A 282 -1.30 15.12 -13.82
CA VAL A 282 -1.40 14.62 -15.19
C VAL A 282 -2.56 13.63 -15.27
N THR A 283 -3.58 13.92 -16.09
CA THR A 283 -4.72 13.03 -16.23
C THR A 283 -4.43 11.90 -17.22
N PHE A 284 -4.93 10.70 -16.97
CA PHE A 284 -4.80 9.60 -17.94
C PHE A 284 -5.41 9.96 -19.30
N ALA A 285 -6.50 10.72 -19.28
CA ALA A 285 -7.14 11.14 -20.53
C ALA A 285 -6.24 12.07 -21.37
N SER A 286 -5.38 12.89 -20.74
CA SER A 286 -4.44 13.75 -21.47
C SER A 286 -3.31 12.96 -22.13
N ILE A 287 -2.86 11.88 -21.46
CA ILE A 287 -1.78 11.01 -21.94
C ILE A 287 -2.29 10.06 -23.02
N TYR A 288 -3.26 9.25 -22.67
CA TYR A 288 -3.72 8.11 -23.46
C TYR A 288 -4.81 8.47 -24.48
N GLY A 289 -5.58 9.53 -24.19
CA GLY A 289 -6.81 9.85 -24.90
C GLY A 289 -7.99 8.97 -24.48
N LYS A 290 -9.19 9.54 -24.51
CA LYS A 290 -10.43 8.87 -24.06
C LYS A 290 -10.75 7.62 -24.88
N SER A 291 -10.40 7.60 -26.17
CA SER A 291 -10.65 6.45 -27.05
C SER A 291 -9.82 5.23 -26.65
N VAL A 292 -8.55 5.42 -26.34
CA VAL A 292 -7.64 4.35 -25.90
C VAL A 292 -8.07 3.83 -24.54
N LEU A 293 -8.33 4.72 -23.58
CA LEU A 293 -8.82 4.31 -22.26
C LEU A 293 -10.13 3.51 -22.32
N LYS A 294 -11.03 3.88 -23.25
CA LYS A 294 -12.27 3.14 -23.49
C LYS A 294 -12.02 1.70 -23.97
N LYS A 295 -10.97 1.47 -24.79
CA LYS A 295 -10.60 0.12 -25.23
C LYS A 295 -10.14 -0.78 -24.07
N PHE A 296 -9.42 -0.23 -23.09
CA PHE A 296 -9.07 -0.95 -21.87
C PHE A 296 -10.29 -1.19 -20.96
N GLY A 297 -11.42 -0.55 -21.25
CA GLY A 297 -12.57 -0.51 -20.37
C GLY A 297 -12.36 0.48 -19.22
N GLN A 298 -12.82 0.14 -18.03
CA GLN A 298 -12.56 0.98 -16.85
C GLN A 298 -11.20 0.60 -16.24
N VAL A 299 -10.21 1.49 -16.38
CA VAL A 299 -8.93 1.36 -15.66
C VAL A 299 -9.20 1.54 -14.17
N LYS A 300 -8.92 0.50 -13.37
CA LYS A 300 -9.26 0.48 -11.94
C LYS A 300 -8.33 -0.43 -11.14
N GLY A 301 -8.34 -0.21 -9.82
CA GLY A 301 -7.63 -1.06 -8.87
C GLY A 301 -6.14 -1.18 -9.24
N TYR A 302 -5.65 -2.39 -9.26
CA TYR A 302 -4.23 -2.70 -9.46
C TYR A 302 -3.66 -2.36 -10.85
N GLN A 303 -4.52 -2.03 -11.84
CA GLN A 303 -4.07 -1.56 -13.16
C GLN A 303 -3.52 -0.14 -13.11
N ILE A 304 -4.03 0.69 -12.21
CA ILE A 304 -3.77 2.14 -12.16
C ILE A 304 -2.27 2.44 -12.06
N LYS A 305 -1.54 1.73 -11.21
CA LYS A 305 -0.09 1.91 -11.01
C LYS A 305 0.69 1.64 -12.31
N SER A 306 0.35 0.57 -13.03
CA SER A 306 0.99 0.25 -14.32
C SER A 306 0.74 1.35 -15.36
N PHE A 307 -0.48 1.90 -15.42
CA PHE A 307 -0.77 3.05 -16.27
C PHE A 307 0.00 4.30 -15.82
N ALA A 308 0.08 4.57 -14.53
CA ALA A 308 0.81 5.72 -14.02
C ALA A 308 2.30 5.66 -14.40
N LEU A 309 2.93 4.50 -14.22
CA LEU A 309 4.32 4.28 -14.60
C LEU A 309 4.54 4.40 -16.12
N LEU A 310 3.71 3.76 -16.94
CA LEU A 310 3.80 3.85 -18.39
C LEU A 310 3.57 5.27 -18.89
N GLY A 311 2.63 5.99 -18.28
CA GLY A 311 2.21 7.33 -18.74
C GLY A 311 3.07 8.48 -18.23
N SER A 312 3.94 8.30 -17.26
CA SER A 312 4.81 9.38 -16.80
C SER A 312 5.83 9.78 -17.87
N SER A 313 6.27 11.04 -17.83
CA SER A 313 7.23 11.56 -18.82
C SER A 313 8.68 11.17 -18.52
N PHE A 314 8.99 10.76 -17.29
CA PHE A 314 10.35 10.49 -16.87
C PHE A 314 10.88 9.16 -17.41
N GLU A 315 12.17 9.13 -17.72
CA GLU A 315 12.91 7.92 -18.07
C GLU A 315 13.27 7.14 -16.82
N ASN A 316 13.90 7.78 -15.86
CA ASN A 316 14.19 7.23 -14.55
C ASN A 316 13.10 7.64 -13.56
N VAL A 317 12.44 6.67 -12.97
CA VAL A 317 11.28 6.90 -12.11
C VAL A 317 11.50 6.31 -10.74
N LEU A 318 11.19 7.07 -9.70
CA LEU A 318 10.83 6.54 -8.40
C LEU A 318 9.32 6.72 -8.19
N TYR A 319 8.60 5.61 -8.32
CA TYR A 319 7.18 5.55 -7.99
C TYR A 319 7.00 5.47 -6.48
N LEU A 320 6.05 6.23 -5.95
CA LEU A 320 5.62 6.17 -4.55
C LEU A 320 4.09 6.07 -4.49
N ASP A 321 3.57 5.15 -3.70
CA ASP A 321 2.14 5.14 -3.40
C ASP A 321 1.77 6.44 -2.67
N SER A 322 0.53 6.87 -2.80
CA SER A 322 0.05 8.15 -2.26
C SER A 322 0.15 8.27 -0.73
N ASP A 323 0.25 7.16 -0.04
CA ASP A 323 0.38 7.02 1.40
C ASP A 323 1.80 6.60 1.85
N ASN A 324 2.79 6.80 0.98
CA ASN A 324 4.19 6.49 1.25
C ASN A 324 5.01 7.76 1.48
N PHE A 325 5.46 7.95 2.70
CA PHE A 325 6.13 9.16 3.18
C PHE A 325 7.65 9.00 3.10
N ALA A 326 8.30 9.79 2.25
CA ALA A 326 9.75 9.85 2.21
C ALA A 326 10.27 10.64 3.42
N VAL A 327 11.07 10.02 4.26
CA VAL A 327 11.67 10.63 5.46
C VAL A 327 13.15 10.99 5.28
N LYS A 328 13.77 10.50 4.21
CA LYS A 328 15.11 10.79 3.77
C LYS A 328 15.07 11.20 2.30
N ASN A 329 15.92 12.16 1.89
CA ASN A 329 15.96 12.64 0.50
C ASN A 329 16.36 11.50 -0.47
N PRO A 330 15.47 11.08 -1.39
CA PRO A 330 15.79 10.00 -2.32
C PRO A 330 16.41 10.48 -3.65
N ASP A 331 16.62 11.79 -3.87
CA ASP A 331 17.16 12.30 -5.14
C ASP A 331 18.49 11.65 -5.52
N TYR A 332 19.36 11.37 -4.53
CA TYR A 332 20.69 10.80 -4.80
C TYR A 332 20.64 9.37 -5.35
N LEU A 333 19.53 8.65 -5.14
CA LEU A 333 19.36 7.30 -5.66
C LEU A 333 19.48 7.25 -7.18
N PHE A 334 18.99 8.28 -7.88
CA PHE A 334 19.03 8.35 -9.33
C PHE A 334 20.46 8.40 -9.88
N GLN A 335 21.40 8.93 -9.10
CA GLN A 335 22.80 9.04 -9.46
C GLN A 335 23.66 7.95 -8.78
N SER A 336 23.10 7.10 -7.93
CA SER A 336 23.81 6.04 -7.23
C SER A 336 24.35 4.99 -8.21
N ASP A 337 25.52 4.43 -7.89
CA ASP A 337 26.09 3.33 -8.67
C ASP A 337 25.22 2.08 -8.62
N LEU A 338 24.49 1.89 -7.50
CA LEU A 338 23.51 0.83 -7.36
C LEU A 338 22.41 0.92 -8.44
N PHE A 339 21.78 2.08 -8.58
CA PHE A 339 20.74 2.25 -9.59
C PHE A 339 21.29 2.18 -11.01
N LYS A 340 22.45 2.80 -11.27
CA LYS A 340 23.12 2.71 -12.58
C LYS A 340 23.46 1.27 -12.98
N LYS A 341 23.79 0.41 -12.00
CA LYS A 341 24.16 -0.99 -12.24
C LYS A 341 22.96 -1.89 -12.48
N TYR A 342 21.89 -1.75 -11.68
CA TYR A 342 20.74 -2.66 -11.69
C TYR A 342 19.52 -2.14 -12.47
N GLN A 343 19.39 -0.84 -12.62
CA GLN A 343 18.32 -0.15 -13.38
C GLN A 343 16.88 -0.41 -12.89
N MET A 344 16.73 -1.24 -11.87
CA MET A 344 15.49 -1.47 -11.13
C MET A 344 15.83 -1.81 -9.68
N ILE A 345 15.20 -1.11 -8.75
CA ILE A 345 15.29 -1.37 -7.30
C ILE A 345 13.88 -1.62 -6.78
N THR A 346 13.72 -2.71 -6.04
CA THR A 346 12.51 -3.09 -5.33
C THR A 346 12.80 -3.26 -3.84
N TRP A 347 11.76 -3.17 -3.03
CA TRP A 347 11.86 -3.34 -1.58
C TRP A 347 11.07 -4.58 -1.15
N PRO A 348 11.53 -5.32 -0.14
CA PRO A 348 10.85 -6.51 0.33
C PRO A 348 9.64 -6.17 1.19
N ASP A 349 8.70 -7.11 1.22
CA ASP A 349 7.62 -7.16 2.19
C ASP A 349 8.00 -8.10 3.35
N PHE A 350 7.13 -8.22 4.35
CA PHE A 350 7.31 -9.16 5.47
C PHE A 350 7.10 -10.62 5.09
N TRP A 351 6.40 -10.86 4.00
CA TRP A 351 5.81 -12.14 3.69
C TRP A 351 6.73 -13.01 2.85
N ARG A 352 6.78 -14.27 3.23
CA ARG A 352 7.37 -15.30 2.37
C ARG A 352 6.51 -15.50 1.13
N ARG A 353 7.17 -15.91 0.08
CA ARG A 353 6.52 -16.15 -1.22
C ARG A 353 5.67 -17.41 -1.21
N THR A 354 4.38 -17.26 -1.52
CA THR A 354 3.41 -18.36 -1.63
C THR A 354 2.98 -18.65 -3.06
N SER A 355 3.78 -18.21 -4.03
CA SER A 355 3.45 -18.44 -5.45
C SER A 355 3.23 -19.93 -5.74
N SER A 356 2.15 -20.22 -6.44
CA SER A 356 1.85 -21.60 -6.83
C SER A 356 2.94 -22.14 -7.77
N PRO A 357 3.36 -23.39 -7.62
CA PRO A 357 4.20 -24.06 -8.61
C PRO A 357 3.58 -24.04 -10.02
N VAL A 358 2.26 -23.96 -10.11
CA VAL A 358 1.52 -23.83 -11.37
C VAL A 358 1.85 -22.51 -12.10
N LEU A 359 2.19 -21.45 -11.39
CA LEU A 359 2.63 -20.20 -12.00
C LEU A 359 3.78 -20.42 -12.98
N TYR A 360 4.81 -21.17 -12.55
CA TYR A 360 5.99 -21.45 -13.37
C TYR A 360 5.64 -22.32 -14.60
N SER A 361 4.66 -23.20 -14.46
CA SER A 361 4.11 -23.97 -15.61
C SER A 361 3.40 -23.06 -16.60
N VAL A 362 2.63 -22.07 -16.12
CA VAL A 362 1.98 -21.04 -16.99
C VAL A 362 3.03 -20.19 -17.69
N LEU A 363 4.06 -19.80 -16.99
CA LEU A 363 5.18 -19.01 -17.56
C LEU A 363 6.09 -19.83 -18.48
N GLY A 364 5.96 -21.17 -18.50
CA GLY A 364 6.86 -22.06 -19.24
C GLY A 364 8.28 -22.08 -18.65
N ILE A 365 8.45 -21.78 -17.36
CA ILE A 365 9.74 -21.79 -16.69
C ILE A 365 10.01 -23.19 -16.12
N LYS A 366 11.16 -23.76 -16.46
CA LYS A 366 11.61 -25.05 -15.94
C LYS A 366 12.21 -24.87 -14.54
N VAL A 367 11.54 -25.40 -13.53
CA VAL A 367 12.01 -25.42 -12.15
C VAL A 367 12.94 -26.60 -11.92
N GLY A 368 14.11 -26.33 -11.32
CA GLY A 368 15.08 -27.35 -10.97
C GLY A 368 14.67 -28.12 -9.70
N SER A 369 15.33 -29.25 -9.46
CA SER A 369 15.05 -30.13 -8.30
C SER A 369 16.00 -29.88 -7.11
N LYS A 370 17.03 -29.06 -7.26
CA LYS A 370 18.04 -28.81 -6.22
C LYS A 370 18.00 -27.36 -5.77
N PRO A 371 18.18 -27.09 -4.47
CA PRO A 371 18.34 -25.75 -3.96
C PRO A 371 19.58 -25.07 -4.55
N VAL A 372 19.44 -23.81 -4.90
CA VAL A 372 20.52 -22.95 -5.38
C VAL A 372 20.79 -21.77 -4.44
N ARG A 373 19.95 -21.65 -3.41
CA ARG A 373 20.01 -20.61 -2.38
C ARG A 373 19.28 -21.07 -1.12
N ARG A 374 19.34 -20.27 -0.10
CA ARG A 374 18.52 -20.42 1.12
C ARG A 374 17.78 -19.13 1.40
N LEU A 375 16.45 -19.15 1.27
CA LEU A 375 15.61 -17.97 1.42
C LEU A 375 16.09 -16.80 0.52
N ASN A 376 16.53 -15.71 1.10
CA ASN A 376 17.08 -14.57 0.37
C ASN A 376 18.62 -14.56 0.26
N ASP A 377 19.31 -15.61 0.72
CA ASP A 377 20.77 -15.71 0.60
C ASP A 377 21.16 -16.48 -0.68
N LEU A 378 21.63 -15.73 -1.68
CA LEU A 378 22.19 -16.23 -2.93
C LEU A 378 23.70 -16.53 -2.85
N PHE A 379 24.37 -16.10 -1.78
CA PHE A 379 25.82 -15.98 -1.74
C PHE A 379 26.49 -17.15 -1.05
N THR A 380 25.80 -17.84 -0.16
CA THR A 380 26.27 -19.02 0.53
C THR A 380 25.74 -20.28 -0.14
N ASP A 381 26.61 -21.27 -0.33
CA ASP A 381 26.19 -22.57 -0.86
C ASP A 381 25.16 -23.22 0.09
N PRO A 382 23.98 -23.61 -0.41
CA PRO A 382 22.94 -24.22 0.43
C PRO A 382 23.42 -25.41 1.26
N ASN A 383 24.41 -26.17 0.78
CA ASN A 383 24.95 -27.32 1.50
C ASN A 383 25.80 -26.95 2.73
N GLN A 384 26.15 -25.68 2.88
CA GLN A 384 26.94 -25.19 4.01
C GLN A 384 26.11 -24.82 5.22
N TYR A 385 24.78 -24.70 5.05
CA TYR A 385 23.89 -24.42 6.16
C TYR A 385 23.68 -25.66 7.04
N THR A 386 23.72 -25.46 8.35
CA THR A 386 23.19 -26.38 9.33
C THR A 386 21.79 -25.94 9.67
N THR A 387 20.80 -26.71 9.30
CA THR A 387 19.39 -26.40 9.60
C THR A 387 18.82 -27.49 10.48
N ALA A 388 17.76 -27.17 11.22
CA ALA A 388 16.94 -28.19 11.86
C ALA A 388 16.36 -29.16 10.81
N ASP A 389 16.25 -28.70 9.58
CA ASP A 389 15.75 -29.40 8.40
C ASP A 389 16.80 -30.36 7.80
N ASP A 390 18.09 -30.29 8.19
CA ASP A 390 19.09 -31.31 7.81
C ASP A 390 18.76 -32.71 8.39
N LEU A 391 17.78 -32.77 9.27
CA LEU A 391 17.31 -34.00 9.91
C LEU A 391 16.14 -34.64 9.14
N VAL A 392 15.65 -34.01 8.08
CA VAL A 392 14.46 -34.46 7.33
C VAL A 392 14.83 -34.89 5.92
N SER A 393 14.04 -35.77 5.37
CA SER A 393 14.26 -36.38 4.06
C SER A 393 14.44 -35.34 2.95
N PRO A 394 15.54 -35.31 2.20
CA PRO A 394 16.02 -34.14 1.46
C PRO A 394 15.11 -33.67 0.31
N GLU A 395 14.23 -34.48 -0.23
CA GLU A 395 13.52 -34.18 -1.47
C GLU A 395 12.09 -33.65 -1.26
N GLU A 396 11.47 -33.91 -0.12
CA GLU A 396 10.10 -33.48 0.17
C GLU A 396 10.01 -32.16 0.95
N GLU A 397 11.12 -31.65 1.48
CA GLU A 397 11.10 -30.56 2.48
C GLU A 397 12.02 -29.39 2.17
N VAL A 398 12.35 -29.17 0.91
CA VAL A 398 13.03 -27.97 0.46
C VAL A 398 11.99 -26.89 0.17
N ASN A 399 12.28 -25.66 0.60
CA ASN A 399 11.45 -24.54 0.18
C ASN A 399 11.45 -24.43 -1.34
N PHE A 400 10.28 -24.37 -1.94
CA PHE A 400 10.13 -24.33 -3.39
C PHE A 400 10.84 -23.13 -4.00
N HIS A 401 10.78 -21.99 -3.31
CA HIS A 401 11.43 -20.75 -3.77
C HIS A 401 12.95 -20.71 -3.57
N ASP A 402 13.55 -21.76 -3.02
CA ASP A 402 15.01 -21.96 -3.01
C ASP A 402 15.52 -22.70 -4.25
N LEU A 403 14.61 -23.25 -5.08
CA LEU A 403 14.96 -24.00 -6.28
C LEU A 403 15.36 -23.10 -7.45
N LYS A 404 16.22 -23.61 -8.35
CA LYS A 404 16.58 -22.92 -9.60
C LYS A 404 15.33 -22.68 -10.45
N GLY A 405 15.21 -21.50 -11.05
CA GLY A 405 14.07 -21.13 -11.91
C GLY A 405 12.88 -20.56 -11.14
N THR A 406 12.97 -20.40 -9.83
CA THR A 406 11.93 -19.75 -9.03
C THR A 406 12.38 -18.37 -8.57
N LEU A 407 11.44 -17.45 -8.33
CA LEU A 407 11.69 -16.22 -7.60
C LEU A 407 12.07 -16.55 -6.15
N MET A 408 13.04 -15.83 -5.61
CA MET A 408 13.44 -16.01 -4.21
C MET A 408 12.53 -15.26 -3.23
N ASP A 409 12.56 -15.63 -1.94
CA ASP A 409 12.01 -14.83 -0.86
C ASP A 409 12.84 -13.52 -0.70
N TRP A 410 12.29 -12.41 -0.27
CA TRP A 410 10.92 -12.17 0.19
C TRP A 410 10.00 -11.75 -0.96
N THR A 411 8.66 -11.67 -0.68
CA THR A 411 7.77 -10.96 -1.60
C THR A 411 8.17 -9.49 -1.68
N THR A 412 7.79 -8.80 -2.76
CA THR A 412 8.00 -7.35 -2.90
C THR A 412 6.89 -6.57 -2.21
N GLU A 413 7.26 -5.42 -1.66
CA GLU A 413 6.36 -4.34 -1.30
C GLU A 413 6.39 -3.33 -2.45
N ALA A 414 5.26 -2.85 -2.93
CA ALA A 414 5.17 -1.97 -4.09
C ALA A 414 4.69 -0.56 -3.77
N GLY A 415 4.79 -0.14 -2.51
CA GLY A 415 4.60 1.25 -2.12
C GLY A 415 5.69 2.17 -2.67
N GLN A 416 6.84 1.60 -3.06
CA GLN A 416 7.90 2.25 -3.81
C GLN A 416 8.53 1.27 -4.81
N ILE A 417 8.81 1.78 -6.01
CA ILE A 417 9.50 1.05 -7.09
C ILE A 417 10.37 2.06 -7.84
N MET A 418 11.65 1.77 -7.98
CA MET A 418 12.55 2.59 -8.78
C MET A 418 12.99 1.83 -10.02
N LEU A 419 12.86 2.46 -11.20
CA LEU A 419 13.25 1.80 -12.45
C LEU A 419 13.58 2.80 -13.58
N ASN A 420 14.44 2.35 -14.50
CA ASN A 420 14.64 2.97 -15.80
C ASN A 420 13.60 2.41 -16.77
N LYS A 421 12.73 3.26 -17.29
CA LYS A 421 11.61 2.82 -18.13
C LYS A 421 12.02 2.44 -19.54
N THR A 422 13.12 2.96 -20.05
CA THR A 422 13.66 2.57 -21.34
C THR A 422 14.05 1.09 -21.33
N LEU A 423 14.77 0.66 -20.30
CA LEU A 423 15.21 -0.74 -20.17
C LEU A 423 14.08 -1.68 -19.70
N HIS A 424 13.11 -1.15 -18.97
CA HIS A 424 12.01 -1.91 -18.37
C HIS A 424 10.65 -1.65 -19.05
N PHE A 425 10.62 -1.14 -20.29
CA PHE A 425 9.37 -0.86 -21.00
C PHE A 425 8.50 -2.12 -21.12
N ASN A 426 9.09 -3.21 -21.61
CA ASN A 426 8.38 -4.49 -21.71
C ASN A 426 8.03 -5.08 -20.36
N THR A 427 8.82 -4.82 -19.32
CA THR A 427 8.48 -5.17 -17.93
C THR A 427 7.17 -4.50 -17.52
N LEU A 428 7.00 -3.21 -17.81
CA LEU A 428 5.78 -2.46 -17.50
C LEU A 428 4.57 -2.94 -18.30
N LEU A 429 4.75 -3.22 -19.62
CA LEU A 429 3.68 -3.78 -20.45
C LEU A 429 3.26 -5.16 -19.93
N LEU A 430 4.21 -6.04 -19.63
CA LEU A 430 3.92 -7.38 -19.12
C LEU A 430 3.29 -7.33 -17.73
N SER A 431 3.75 -6.42 -16.85
CA SER A 431 3.12 -6.17 -15.57
C SER A 431 1.66 -5.69 -15.72
N LEU A 432 1.39 -4.80 -16.71
CA LEU A 432 0.02 -4.40 -17.02
C LEU A 432 -0.84 -5.60 -17.42
N TYR A 433 -0.31 -6.52 -18.22
CA TYR A 433 -1.02 -7.76 -18.56
C TYR A 433 -1.34 -8.59 -17.31
N TYR A 434 -0.37 -8.78 -16.41
CA TYR A 434 -0.58 -9.52 -15.17
C TYR A 434 -1.64 -8.88 -14.27
N ASN A 435 -1.81 -7.56 -14.35
CA ASN A 435 -2.83 -6.83 -13.61
C ASN A 435 -4.16 -6.69 -14.35
N TYR A 436 -4.22 -6.95 -15.66
CA TYR A 436 -5.39 -6.69 -16.49
C TYR A 436 -6.61 -7.53 -16.08
N ASP A 437 -6.42 -8.84 -16.00
CA ASP A 437 -7.36 -9.77 -15.37
C ASP A 437 -6.77 -10.35 -14.06
N GLY A 438 -5.96 -9.55 -13.36
CA GLY A 438 -5.14 -9.97 -12.23
C GLY A 438 -5.88 -10.80 -11.18
N PRO A 439 -6.97 -10.28 -10.57
CA PRO A 439 -7.75 -11.03 -9.56
C PRO A 439 -8.33 -12.36 -10.05
N ALA A 440 -8.57 -12.48 -11.36
CA ALA A 440 -9.11 -13.68 -11.97
C ALA A 440 -8.03 -14.67 -12.44
N GLY A 441 -6.79 -14.22 -12.59
CA GLY A 441 -5.73 -15.02 -13.21
C GLY A 441 -4.42 -15.03 -12.44
N PHE A 442 -3.59 -14.01 -12.65
CA PHE A 442 -2.22 -14.01 -12.14
C PHE A 442 -2.11 -13.78 -10.63
N HIS A 443 -2.93 -12.93 -10.02
CA HIS A 443 -2.82 -12.68 -8.58
C HIS A 443 -2.98 -13.95 -7.74
N PRO A 444 -4.01 -14.80 -7.98
CA PRO A 444 -4.12 -16.10 -7.29
C PRO A 444 -2.93 -17.04 -7.53
N LEU A 445 -2.33 -17.04 -8.73
CA LEU A 445 -1.13 -17.82 -9.01
C LEU A 445 0.10 -17.30 -8.28
N ILE A 446 0.21 -15.98 -8.15
CA ILE A 446 1.36 -15.31 -7.54
C ILE A 446 1.35 -15.45 -6.02
N SER A 447 0.19 -15.32 -5.36
CA SER A 447 0.12 -15.24 -3.91
C SER A 447 -0.80 -16.27 -3.24
N GLN A 448 -1.62 -16.95 -4.00
CA GLN A 448 -2.60 -17.93 -3.50
C GLN A 448 -3.48 -17.39 -2.37
N GLY A 449 -3.81 -16.08 -2.44
CA GLY A 449 -4.56 -15.37 -1.41
C GLY A 449 -3.77 -15.09 -0.14
N GLY A 450 -2.46 -15.17 -0.20
CA GLY A 450 -1.56 -14.74 0.86
C GLY A 450 -1.62 -13.23 1.07
N ALA A 451 -0.97 -12.76 2.10
CA ALA A 451 -0.99 -11.35 2.47
C ALA A 451 -0.43 -10.46 1.36
N GLY A 452 -1.12 -9.32 1.13
CA GLY A 452 -0.75 -8.37 0.09
C GLY A 452 -1.01 -8.86 -1.33
N GLU A 453 -1.96 -9.78 -1.54
CA GLU A 453 -2.39 -10.18 -2.89
C GLU A 453 -2.81 -8.94 -3.69
N GLY A 454 -2.21 -8.77 -4.88
CA GLY A 454 -2.45 -7.62 -5.74
C GLY A 454 -1.34 -7.43 -6.77
N ASP A 455 -1.02 -6.17 -7.06
CA ASP A 455 -0.04 -5.79 -8.08
C ASP A 455 1.42 -5.90 -7.62
N LYS A 456 1.68 -5.96 -6.32
CA LYS A 456 3.02 -5.80 -5.73
C LYS A 456 4.09 -6.71 -6.35
N GLU A 457 3.73 -7.94 -6.68
CA GLU A 457 4.64 -8.93 -7.26
C GLU A 457 4.74 -8.88 -8.79
N THR A 458 3.80 -8.21 -9.45
CA THR A 458 3.69 -8.28 -10.92
C THR A 458 4.86 -7.61 -11.64
N TYR A 459 5.45 -6.57 -11.04
CA TYR A 459 6.60 -5.87 -11.60
C TYR A 459 7.87 -6.71 -11.53
N LEU A 460 8.15 -7.30 -10.36
CA LEU A 460 9.29 -8.19 -10.18
C LEU A 460 9.13 -9.46 -11.03
N LEU A 461 7.94 -10.04 -11.06
CA LEU A 461 7.65 -11.23 -11.88
C LEU A 461 7.88 -10.95 -13.37
N ALA A 462 7.42 -9.80 -13.86
CA ALA A 462 7.63 -9.39 -15.26
C ALA A 462 9.13 -9.19 -15.56
N ALA A 463 9.86 -8.48 -14.68
CA ALA A 463 11.30 -8.32 -14.82
C ALA A 463 12.03 -9.67 -14.80
N TYR A 464 11.67 -10.55 -13.87
CA TYR A 464 12.22 -11.89 -13.77
C TYR A 464 11.97 -12.70 -15.03
N TYR A 465 10.71 -12.76 -15.49
CA TYR A 465 10.36 -13.49 -16.71
C TYR A 465 11.14 -12.99 -17.94
N LEU A 466 11.31 -11.69 -18.07
CA LEU A 466 12.06 -11.08 -19.16
C LEU A 466 13.59 -11.08 -18.93
N LYS A 467 14.05 -11.75 -17.87
CA LYS A 467 15.48 -11.83 -17.49
C LYS A 467 16.14 -10.46 -17.34
N LYS A 468 15.39 -9.47 -16.86
CA LYS A 468 15.88 -8.10 -16.61
C LYS A 468 16.53 -8.02 -15.23
N MET A 469 17.71 -7.39 -15.20
CA MET A 469 18.41 -7.14 -13.94
C MET A 469 17.59 -6.29 -13.00
N ASN A 470 17.63 -6.61 -11.72
CA ASN A 470 17.03 -5.82 -10.64
C ASN A 470 17.78 -6.09 -9.34
N TYR A 471 17.69 -5.16 -8.41
CA TYR A 471 18.14 -5.33 -7.04
C TYR A 471 16.95 -5.21 -6.10
N GLN A 472 16.72 -6.20 -5.28
CA GLN A 472 15.79 -6.12 -4.16
C GLN A 472 16.57 -5.81 -2.89
N VAL A 473 16.16 -4.78 -2.16
CA VAL A 473 16.73 -4.45 -0.85
C VAL A 473 16.75 -5.70 0.01
N TYR A 474 17.91 -6.01 0.58
CA TYR A 474 18.13 -7.26 1.28
C TYR A 474 17.43 -7.30 2.64
N LYS A 475 17.43 -6.16 3.34
CA LYS A 475 16.80 -6.05 4.65
C LYS A 475 15.28 -6.00 4.53
N LYS A 476 14.62 -7.01 5.10
CA LYS A 476 13.17 -6.98 5.26
C LYS A 476 12.77 -5.84 6.23
N PRO A 477 11.54 -5.32 6.14
CA PRO A 477 11.03 -4.37 7.12
C PRO A 477 11.04 -4.98 8.54
N ASP A 478 11.65 -4.30 9.51
CA ASP A 478 11.75 -4.80 10.88
C ASP A 478 10.57 -4.42 11.74
N LYS A 479 9.93 -3.30 11.39
CA LYS A 479 8.97 -2.68 12.25
C LYS A 479 7.68 -2.46 11.49
N LEU A 480 6.64 -3.02 12.05
CA LEU A 480 5.27 -2.70 11.79
C LEU A 480 4.80 -1.81 12.92
N TYR A 481 4.61 -0.55 12.63
CA TYR A 481 3.87 0.30 13.53
C TYR A 481 2.39 0.08 13.30
N GLY A 482 1.62 0.15 14.37
CA GLY A 482 0.21 -0.09 14.27
C GLY A 482 -0.53 0.36 15.53
N THR A 483 -1.80 0.09 15.54
CA THR A 483 -2.68 0.42 16.64
C THR A 483 -3.66 -0.71 16.94
N PHE A 484 -4.08 -0.84 18.19
CA PHE A 484 -5.24 -1.66 18.50
C PHE A 484 -6.51 -0.94 18.08
N VAL A 485 -7.26 -1.57 17.19
CA VAL A 485 -8.58 -1.09 16.79
C VAL A 485 -9.59 -1.64 17.76
N LYS A 486 -10.19 -0.78 18.59
CA LYS A 486 -11.19 -1.17 19.61
C LYS A 486 -12.33 -2.01 19.02
N THR A 487 -12.81 -1.65 17.83
CA THR A 487 -13.91 -2.34 17.15
C THR A 487 -13.52 -3.71 16.63
N ALA A 488 -12.25 -3.93 16.31
CA ALA A 488 -11.75 -5.18 15.74
C ALA A 488 -11.16 -6.12 16.81
N ASN A 489 -10.83 -5.61 17.97
CA ASN A 489 -10.16 -6.31 19.06
C ASN A 489 -8.86 -7.02 18.64
N TRP A 490 -8.13 -6.43 17.70
CA TRP A 490 -6.81 -6.88 17.28
C TRP A 490 -5.88 -5.71 16.94
N TYR A 491 -4.58 -6.00 16.91
CA TYR A 491 -3.57 -5.06 16.45
C TYR A 491 -3.63 -4.95 14.93
N VAL A 492 -3.75 -3.73 14.41
CA VAL A 492 -3.70 -3.43 12.99
C VAL A 492 -2.36 -2.80 12.69
N ASP A 493 -1.57 -3.49 11.87
CA ASP A 493 -0.30 -2.97 11.39
C ASP A 493 -0.55 -1.79 10.45
N SER A 494 0.03 -0.64 10.75
CA SER A 494 -0.29 0.60 10.03
C SER A 494 0.80 1.04 9.06
N THR A 495 2.07 0.77 9.37
CA THR A 495 3.18 1.39 8.68
C THR A 495 4.31 0.41 8.43
N ILE A 496 4.72 0.30 7.16
CA ILE A 496 5.90 -0.44 6.75
C ILE A 496 7.07 0.53 6.62
N VAL A 497 8.16 0.28 7.36
CA VAL A 497 9.38 1.09 7.31
C VAL A 497 10.37 0.45 6.34
N GLN A 498 10.70 1.16 5.27
CA GLN A 498 11.61 0.70 4.24
C GLN A 498 12.95 1.44 4.31
N MET A 499 14.02 0.69 4.09
CA MET A 499 15.38 1.16 4.29
C MET A 499 15.99 1.77 3.03
N ASP A 500 17.00 2.58 3.24
CA ASP A 500 17.85 3.14 2.21
C ASP A 500 18.58 2.01 1.45
N PRO A 501 18.36 1.87 0.13
CA PRO A 501 18.89 0.74 -0.64
C PRO A 501 20.41 0.78 -0.81
N VAL A 502 21.02 1.97 -0.77
CA VAL A 502 22.50 2.09 -0.91
C VAL A 502 23.20 1.67 0.37
N VAL A 503 22.67 2.11 1.52
CA VAL A 503 23.17 1.66 2.83
C VAL A 503 22.97 0.16 3.00
N ASP A 504 21.82 -0.34 2.59
CA ASP A 504 21.51 -1.78 2.63
C ASP A 504 22.49 -2.59 1.76
N TYR A 505 22.81 -2.11 0.58
CA TYR A 505 23.76 -2.78 -0.32
C TYR A 505 25.18 -2.87 0.27
N GLU A 506 25.64 -1.82 0.93
CA GLU A 506 26.92 -1.84 1.63
C GLU A 506 26.90 -2.81 2.83
N ASN A 507 25.77 -2.88 3.53
CA ASN A 507 25.59 -3.88 4.60
C ASN A 507 25.57 -5.32 4.05
N LEU A 508 24.98 -5.53 2.88
CA LEU A 508 24.98 -6.84 2.22
C LEU A 508 26.41 -7.32 1.93
N LYS A 509 27.30 -6.44 1.44
CA LYS A 509 28.72 -6.79 1.24
C LYS A 509 29.37 -7.27 2.53
N ARG A 510 29.11 -6.59 3.65
CA ARG A 510 29.63 -6.97 4.99
C ARG A 510 29.09 -8.31 5.47
N ILE A 511 27.79 -8.54 5.25
CA ILE A 511 27.14 -9.82 5.57
C ILE A 511 27.79 -10.96 4.78
N ILE A 512 28.03 -10.77 3.48
CA ILE A 512 28.68 -11.78 2.63
C ILE A 512 30.09 -12.12 3.14
N LEU A 513 30.89 -11.11 3.45
CA LEU A 513 32.24 -11.31 3.99
C LEU A 513 32.23 -12.09 5.30
N GLN A 514 31.29 -11.74 6.17
CA GLN A 514 31.20 -12.41 7.47
C GLN A 514 30.68 -13.84 7.34
N ASN A 515 29.67 -14.06 6.48
CA ASN A 515 29.19 -15.42 6.20
C ASN A 515 30.29 -16.30 5.63
N GLN A 516 31.12 -15.78 4.71
CA GLN A 516 32.27 -16.50 4.17
C GLN A 516 33.28 -16.86 5.26
N ALA A 517 33.56 -15.96 6.21
CA ALA A 517 34.40 -16.21 7.33
C ALA A 517 33.85 -17.27 8.27
N ASP A 518 32.57 -17.17 8.62
CA ASP A 518 31.88 -18.11 9.51
C ASP A 518 31.81 -19.52 8.90
N VAL A 519 31.50 -19.64 7.61
CA VAL A 519 31.48 -20.91 6.88
C VAL A 519 32.86 -21.54 6.88
N LYS A 520 33.93 -20.77 6.65
CA LYS A 520 35.32 -21.23 6.69
C LYS A 520 35.72 -21.71 8.07
N ALA A 521 35.27 -21.03 9.11
CA ALA A 521 35.62 -21.37 10.50
C ALA A 521 34.83 -22.59 11.01
N ALA A 522 33.56 -22.69 10.75
CA ALA A 522 32.65 -23.68 11.34
C ALA A 522 32.29 -24.86 10.43
N LYS A 523 32.71 -24.85 9.16
CA LYS A 523 32.32 -25.79 8.09
C LYS A 523 30.85 -25.82 7.75
N LYS A 524 29.96 -25.62 8.73
CA LYS A 524 28.52 -25.42 8.59
C LYS A 524 28.06 -24.38 9.60
N PHE A 525 27.06 -23.60 9.28
CA PHE A 525 26.45 -22.65 10.21
C PHE A 525 24.92 -22.61 10.02
N THR A 526 24.23 -22.26 11.07
CA THR A 526 22.76 -22.13 11.04
C THR A 526 22.41 -20.77 10.44
N TYR A 527 21.63 -20.78 9.38
CA TYR A 527 21.06 -19.56 8.83
C TYR A 527 19.91 -19.08 9.68
N ASN A 528 19.99 -17.87 10.14
CA ASN A 528 18.89 -17.13 10.71
C ASN A 528 19.02 -15.69 10.22
N TYR A 529 18.10 -15.24 9.42
CA TYR A 529 18.15 -13.93 8.79
C TYR A 529 18.27 -12.80 9.83
N ASP A 530 17.37 -12.76 10.83
CA ASP A 530 17.36 -11.70 11.82
C ASP A 530 18.60 -11.72 12.71
N TYR A 531 19.05 -12.91 13.09
CA TYR A 531 20.30 -13.07 13.83
C TYR A 531 21.51 -12.64 13.01
N THR A 532 21.60 -13.06 11.77
CA THR A 532 22.70 -12.74 10.85
C THR A 532 22.75 -11.22 10.63
N TYR A 533 21.60 -10.62 10.29
CA TYR A 533 21.55 -9.18 10.10
C TYR A 533 21.86 -8.42 11.40
N GLY A 534 21.28 -8.81 12.51
CA GLY A 534 21.52 -8.19 13.81
C GLY A 534 22.95 -8.37 14.30
N LYS A 535 23.58 -9.53 14.04
CA LYS A 535 24.98 -9.80 14.42
C LYS A 535 25.95 -8.95 13.63
N TYR A 536 25.76 -8.85 12.31
CA TYR A 536 26.75 -8.25 11.42
C TYR A 536 26.54 -6.78 11.11
N VAL A 537 25.32 -6.30 11.26
CA VAL A 537 24.96 -4.91 10.98
C VAL A 537 24.70 -4.13 12.25
N THR A 538 23.79 -4.60 13.11
CA THR A 538 23.33 -3.84 14.28
C THR A 538 24.27 -3.98 15.50
N ARG A 539 24.98 -5.10 15.62
CA ARG A 539 25.88 -5.39 16.76
C ARG A 539 27.35 -5.53 16.37
N GLY A 540 27.67 -5.44 15.09
CA GLY A 540 29.00 -5.57 14.53
C GLY A 540 29.43 -4.32 13.76
N ASN A 541 30.28 -4.51 12.76
CA ASN A 541 30.86 -3.45 11.94
C ASN A 541 29.96 -3.03 10.76
N GLY A 542 28.66 -3.14 10.89
CA GLY A 542 27.71 -2.71 9.87
C GLY A 542 27.27 -1.26 10.05
N ILE A 543 26.82 -0.65 8.96
CA ILE A 543 26.22 0.69 8.99
C ILE A 543 24.79 0.55 9.51
N VAL A 544 24.43 1.38 10.48
CA VAL A 544 23.04 1.37 11.02
C VAL A 544 22.06 1.60 9.88
N PRO A 545 21.05 0.73 9.69
CA PRO A 545 20.05 0.92 8.67
C PRO A 545 19.32 2.24 8.86
N SER A 546 19.18 2.98 7.76
CA SER A 546 18.53 4.29 7.75
C SER A 546 17.16 4.16 7.09
N PRO A 547 16.06 4.47 7.80
CA PRO A 547 14.75 4.55 7.19
C PRO A 547 14.73 5.57 6.05
N MET A 548 14.09 5.21 4.95
CA MET A 548 13.90 6.09 3.80
C MET A 548 12.43 6.36 3.53
N PHE A 549 11.57 5.34 3.69
CA PHE A 549 10.15 5.44 3.44
C PHE A 549 9.32 4.86 4.59
N TYR A 550 8.22 5.53 4.89
CA TYR A 550 7.17 5.09 5.79
C TYR A 550 5.88 4.93 5.00
N HIS A 551 5.56 3.69 4.63
CA HIS A 551 4.33 3.40 3.92
C HIS A 551 3.19 3.18 4.92
N ILE A 552 2.33 4.20 5.09
CA ILE A 552 1.22 4.22 6.05
C ILE A 552 -0.03 3.66 5.37
N HIS A 553 -0.18 2.34 5.39
CA HIS A 553 -1.17 1.64 4.57
C HIS A 553 -2.50 1.36 5.28
N SER A 554 -2.52 1.25 6.63
CA SER A 554 -3.75 0.96 7.38
C SER A 554 -3.62 1.29 8.89
N PRO A 555 -4.44 2.20 9.46
CA PRO A 555 -5.33 3.08 8.74
C PRO A 555 -4.57 4.13 7.94
N LYS A 556 -5.10 4.50 6.76
CA LYS A 556 -4.55 5.60 5.97
C LYS A 556 -4.80 6.93 6.67
N MET A 557 -3.98 7.95 6.38
CA MET A 557 -4.08 9.28 6.99
C MET A 557 -5.33 10.06 6.55
N ASP A 558 -6.51 9.48 6.78
CA ASP A 558 -7.79 10.17 6.72
C ASP A 558 -8.10 10.76 8.10
N PRO A 559 -7.97 12.10 8.31
CA PRO A 559 -8.11 12.68 9.63
C PRO A 559 -9.52 12.56 10.20
N PHE A 560 -10.53 12.48 9.35
CA PHE A 560 -11.92 12.31 9.78
C PHE A 560 -12.17 10.90 10.31
N GLU A 561 -11.59 9.89 9.66
CA GLU A 561 -11.67 8.51 10.15
C GLU A 561 -10.95 8.34 11.47
N TYR A 562 -9.75 8.93 11.62
CA TYR A 562 -9.00 8.90 12.89
C TYR A 562 -9.80 9.47 14.04
N VAL A 563 -10.40 10.66 13.85
CA VAL A 563 -11.22 11.32 14.89
C VAL A 563 -12.51 10.54 15.17
N THR A 564 -13.18 10.04 14.11
CA THR A 564 -14.47 9.37 14.25
C THR A 564 -14.33 7.99 14.94
N HIS A 565 -13.23 7.27 14.68
CA HIS A 565 -13.00 5.94 15.23
C HIS A 565 -12.13 5.95 16.49
N ASP A 566 -11.66 7.13 16.91
CA ASP A 566 -10.76 7.28 18.05
C ASP A 566 -9.52 6.38 17.95
N TRP A 567 -8.81 6.46 16.81
CA TRP A 567 -7.59 5.67 16.60
C TRP A 567 -6.36 6.25 17.32
N PHE A 568 -6.60 7.14 18.27
CA PHE A 568 -5.56 7.77 19.07
C PHE A 568 -5.27 7.05 20.37
N THR A 569 -6.11 6.10 20.76
CA THR A 569 -6.04 5.41 22.05
C THR A 569 -6.05 3.89 21.88
N ASP A 570 -5.44 3.19 22.86
CA ASP A 570 -5.51 1.74 22.98
C ASP A 570 -6.86 1.26 23.54
N MET A 571 -6.94 -0.04 23.86
CA MET A 571 -8.15 -0.66 24.41
C MET A 571 -8.53 -0.10 25.79
N GLU A 572 -7.58 0.42 26.55
CA GLU A 572 -7.72 0.99 27.88
C GLU A 572 -7.86 2.51 27.88
N ASP A 573 -8.07 3.13 26.69
CA ASP A 573 -8.15 4.58 26.49
C ASP A 573 -6.84 5.36 26.75
N ASN A 574 -5.69 4.67 26.79
CA ASN A 574 -4.40 5.35 26.88
C ASN A 574 -3.99 5.87 25.49
N PRO A 575 -3.47 7.10 25.40
CA PRO A 575 -2.95 7.62 24.13
C PRO A 575 -1.78 6.79 23.63
N ILE A 576 -1.78 6.46 22.33
CA ILE A 576 -0.74 5.67 21.67
C ILE A 576 -0.14 6.43 20.48
N ARG A 577 1.06 6.04 20.05
CA ARG A 577 1.64 6.47 18.78
C ARG A 577 1.31 5.44 17.72
N ASN A 578 0.74 5.92 16.58
CA ASN A 578 0.37 5.06 15.49
C ASN A 578 1.55 4.65 14.61
N PHE A 579 2.63 5.45 14.60
CA PHE A 579 3.84 5.19 13.81
C PHE A 579 5.04 4.85 14.70
N GLY A 580 4.78 4.48 15.95
CA GLY A 580 5.79 4.14 16.93
C GLY A 580 6.66 5.33 17.37
N ASP A 581 7.82 5.03 17.90
CA ASP A 581 8.79 6.00 18.43
C ASP A 581 10.07 6.11 17.57
N SER A 582 10.01 5.63 16.30
CA SER A 582 11.15 5.63 15.39
C SER A 582 11.55 7.01 14.89
N PHE A 583 10.83 8.06 15.29
CA PHE A 583 11.22 9.43 14.96
C PHE A 583 12.62 9.80 15.47
N ALA A 584 13.15 9.11 16.48
CA ALA A 584 14.55 9.22 16.87
C ALA A 584 15.52 8.81 15.73
N ASP A 585 15.13 7.83 14.90
CA ASP A 585 15.95 7.33 13.80
C ASP A 585 15.97 8.27 12.58
N ILE A 586 14.98 9.17 12.47
CA ILE A 586 14.85 10.12 11.36
C ILE A 586 15.07 11.58 11.77
N GLY A 587 15.33 11.84 13.05
CA GLY A 587 15.66 13.16 13.57
C GLY A 587 14.46 14.11 13.79
N TYR A 588 13.23 13.61 13.61
CA TYR A 588 12.01 14.37 13.91
C TYR A 588 10.80 13.44 14.13
N ASP A 589 9.76 13.98 14.75
CA ASP A 589 8.50 13.28 14.98
C ASP A 589 7.61 13.35 13.72
N LEU A 590 7.59 12.29 12.92
CA LEU A 590 6.80 12.21 11.70
C LEU A 590 5.29 12.30 11.98
N GLU A 591 4.81 11.63 13.04
CA GLU A 591 3.38 11.64 13.35
C GLU A 591 2.90 13.02 13.79
N LEU A 592 3.67 13.69 14.64
CA LEU A 592 3.41 15.09 15.02
C LEU A 592 3.39 15.99 13.79
N TRP A 593 4.40 15.89 12.93
CA TRP A 593 4.48 16.67 11.71
C TRP A 593 3.28 16.46 10.79
N ILE A 594 2.81 15.22 10.62
CA ILE A 594 1.62 14.93 9.79
C ILE A 594 0.38 15.60 10.39
N TRP A 595 0.16 15.51 11.71
CA TRP A 595 -1.00 16.16 12.33
C TRP A 595 -0.94 17.68 12.29
N GLU A 596 0.23 18.26 12.39
CA GLU A 596 0.44 19.70 12.16
C GLU A 596 0.08 20.07 10.71
N LYS A 597 0.48 19.27 9.71
CA LYS A 597 0.10 19.46 8.30
C LYS A 597 -1.39 19.24 8.03
N VAL A 598 -2.03 18.31 8.72
CA VAL A 598 -3.50 18.18 8.68
C VAL A 598 -4.18 19.48 9.12
N LYS A 599 -3.77 20.05 10.25
CA LYS A 599 -4.31 21.34 10.73
C LYS A 599 -4.02 22.49 9.77
N GLU A 600 -2.80 22.60 9.28
CA GLU A 600 -2.39 23.64 8.34
C GLU A 600 -3.19 23.59 7.03
N ASN A 601 -3.28 22.41 6.41
CA ASN A 601 -3.91 22.23 5.11
C ASN A 601 -5.43 22.35 5.14
N LEU A 602 -6.09 21.93 6.23
CA LEU A 602 -7.56 21.93 6.33
C LEU A 602 -8.12 23.13 7.10
N CYS A 603 -7.37 23.72 8.02
CA CYS A 603 -7.86 24.74 8.95
C CYS A 603 -7.08 26.05 8.91
N GLY A 604 -5.92 26.09 8.29
CA GLY A 604 -5.07 27.27 8.20
C GLY A 604 -5.67 28.37 7.31
N PRO A 605 -5.09 29.58 7.35
CA PRO A 605 -5.55 30.70 6.53
C PRO A 605 -5.44 30.46 5.02
N ASP A 606 -4.50 29.59 4.63
CA ASP A 606 -4.27 29.18 3.24
C ASP A 606 -4.92 27.82 2.91
N SER A 607 -5.78 27.31 3.80
CA SER A 607 -6.52 26.07 3.58
C SER A 607 -7.43 26.17 2.36
N PHE A 608 -7.60 25.07 1.68
CA PHE A 608 -8.57 24.93 0.59
C PHE A 608 -9.35 23.61 0.74
N SER A 609 -10.50 23.54 0.07
CA SER A 609 -11.35 22.36 0.16
C SER A 609 -10.87 21.27 -0.77
N PHE A 610 -10.83 20.02 -0.28
CA PHE A 610 -10.68 18.82 -1.08
C PHE A 610 -12.05 18.22 -1.38
N ARG A 611 -12.31 17.85 -2.64
CA ARG A 611 -13.57 17.23 -3.05
C ARG A 611 -13.88 15.96 -2.28
N CYS A 612 -12.86 15.20 -1.94
CA CYS A 612 -13.01 13.98 -1.16
C CYS A 612 -13.55 14.22 0.26
N PHE A 613 -13.45 15.45 0.77
CA PHE A 613 -13.95 15.85 2.10
C PHE A 613 -15.19 16.74 2.05
N GLU A 614 -15.79 16.91 0.89
CA GLU A 614 -16.98 17.74 0.68
C GLU A 614 -18.16 17.37 1.60
N SER A 615 -18.31 16.08 1.90
CA SER A 615 -19.35 15.57 2.78
C SER A 615 -18.94 15.47 4.25
N GLU A 616 -17.69 15.77 4.59
CA GLU A 616 -17.18 15.64 5.95
C GLU A 616 -17.45 16.89 6.79
N ASN A 617 -17.57 16.70 8.11
CA ASN A 617 -17.73 17.83 9.03
C ASN A 617 -16.36 18.39 9.43
N ILE A 618 -15.94 19.48 8.79
CA ILE A 618 -14.64 20.12 9.00
C ILE A 618 -14.41 20.57 10.45
N THR A 619 -15.49 20.87 11.21
CA THR A 619 -15.35 21.28 12.61
C THR A 619 -14.77 20.19 13.50
N LEU A 620 -14.87 18.91 13.10
CA LEU A 620 -14.24 17.80 13.80
C LEU A 620 -12.70 17.92 13.81
N ILE A 621 -12.14 18.57 12.80
CA ILE A 621 -10.70 18.76 12.65
C ILE A 621 -10.30 20.16 13.12
N CYS A 622 -11.04 21.21 12.70
CA CYS A 622 -10.62 22.58 12.89
C CYS A 622 -11.02 23.18 14.25
N ASP A 623 -12.23 22.87 14.73
CA ASP A 623 -12.79 23.48 15.95
C ASP A 623 -12.84 22.49 17.12
N ASN A 624 -12.53 21.22 16.87
CA ASN A 624 -12.55 20.19 17.90
C ASN A 624 -11.19 20.10 18.60
N LYS A 625 -11.21 20.17 19.93
CA LYS A 625 -10.02 20.00 20.74
C LYS A 625 -9.31 18.65 20.59
N VAL A 626 -9.92 17.67 19.93
CA VAL A 626 -9.34 16.32 19.75
C VAL A 626 -8.03 16.40 18.98
N VAL A 627 -8.01 17.08 17.83
CA VAL A 627 -6.78 17.19 17.03
C VAL A 627 -5.74 18.05 17.74
N ASP A 628 -6.16 19.17 18.38
CA ASP A 628 -5.24 20.01 19.16
C ASP A 628 -4.66 19.26 20.35
N ASN A 629 -5.47 18.48 21.06
CA ASN A 629 -4.99 17.65 22.17
C ASN A 629 -4.04 16.55 21.66
N ARG A 630 -4.32 15.96 20.47
CA ARG A 630 -3.42 15.00 19.85
C ARG A 630 -2.07 15.62 19.54
N ILE A 631 -2.03 16.77 18.89
CA ILE A 631 -0.80 17.50 18.58
C ILE A 631 -0.02 17.79 19.87
N LYS A 632 -0.69 18.33 20.89
CA LYS A 632 -0.07 18.63 22.18
C LYS A 632 0.51 17.38 22.86
N TRP A 633 -0.25 16.29 22.88
CA TRP A 633 0.22 15.05 23.48
C TRP A 633 1.45 14.47 22.73
N LEU A 634 1.46 14.54 21.39
CA LEU A 634 2.61 14.12 20.58
C LEU A 634 3.83 14.99 20.89
N GLN A 635 3.67 16.31 21.03
CA GLN A 635 4.76 17.23 21.42
C GLN A 635 5.31 16.88 22.81
N ASP A 636 4.45 16.67 23.80
CA ASP A 636 4.85 16.38 25.16
C ASP A 636 5.53 14.99 25.26
N SER A 637 4.98 13.95 24.59
CA SER A 637 5.51 12.58 24.63
C SER A 637 6.76 12.39 23.77
N GLY A 638 6.91 13.13 22.67
CA GLY A 638 8.06 13.03 21.77
C GLY A 638 9.32 13.65 22.31
N LYS A 639 9.21 14.70 23.10
CA LYS A 639 10.35 15.45 23.62
C LYS A 639 11.31 14.56 24.43
N ALA A 640 10.78 13.74 25.33
CA ALA A 640 11.60 12.85 26.15
C ALA A 640 12.37 11.80 25.35
N VAL A 641 11.86 11.38 24.19
CA VAL A 641 12.52 10.38 23.34
C VAL A 641 13.63 11.05 22.53
N LEU A 642 13.41 12.23 21.98
CA LEU A 642 14.42 12.98 21.24
C LEU A 642 15.60 13.38 22.17
N ASP A 643 15.30 13.87 23.37
CA ASP A 643 16.33 14.24 24.34
C ASP A 643 17.23 13.05 24.75
N ASN A 644 16.70 11.82 24.73
CA ASN A 644 17.45 10.61 25.02
C ASN A 644 18.22 10.05 23.79
N SER A 645 17.90 10.47 22.58
CA SER A 645 18.52 9.96 21.36
C SER A 645 19.90 10.56 21.09
N ASP A 646 20.18 11.76 21.60
CA ASP A 646 21.48 12.44 21.44
C ASP A 646 22.67 11.70 22.06
N SER A 647 22.41 10.64 22.83
CA SER A 647 23.46 9.84 23.49
C SER A 647 23.96 8.63 22.67
N LYS A 648 23.33 8.28 21.55
CA LYS A 648 23.82 7.23 20.66
C LYS A 648 24.91 7.80 19.74
N GLN A 649 26.17 7.77 20.18
CA GLN A 649 27.30 7.98 19.30
C GLN A 649 27.29 6.87 18.23
N HIS A 650 27.17 7.27 16.97
CA HIS A 650 27.43 6.37 15.84
C HIS A 650 28.94 6.09 15.84
N GLU A 651 29.35 4.87 16.19
CA GLU A 651 30.72 4.46 15.96
C GLU A 651 31.01 4.54 14.46
N GLU A 652 32.14 5.15 14.09
CA GLU A 652 32.59 5.15 12.70
C GLU A 652 32.84 3.69 12.27
N VAL A 653 32.17 3.29 11.22
CA VAL A 653 32.31 1.95 10.66
C VAL A 653 33.44 1.96 9.64
N ASP A 654 34.42 1.08 9.81
CA ASP A 654 35.54 0.95 8.88
C ASP A 654 35.03 0.69 7.45
N ALA A 655 35.54 1.44 6.50
CA ALA A 655 35.26 1.22 5.08
C ALA A 655 35.80 -0.14 4.64
N ILE A 656 35.07 -0.82 3.77
CA ILE A 656 35.58 -2.01 3.08
C ILE A 656 36.70 -1.52 2.12
N ASP A 657 37.83 -2.21 2.09
CA ASP A 657 38.87 -1.95 1.13
C ASP A 657 38.33 -1.89 -0.30
N SER A 658 38.82 -0.93 -1.12
CA SER A 658 38.25 -0.63 -2.43
C SER A 658 38.27 -1.82 -3.39
N ASP A 659 39.38 -2.57 -3.41
CA ASP A 659 39.52 -3.72 -4.31
C ASP A 659 38.58 -4.84 -3.89
N LYS A 660 38.46 -5.07 -2.59
CA LYS A 660 37.55 -6.05 -2.02
C LYS A 660 36.08 -5.64 -2.18
N SER A 661 35.78 -4.36 -2.11
CA SER A 661 34.43 -3.83 -2.40
C SER A 661 34.08 -4.09 -3.86
N SER A 662 34.99 -3.84 -4.80
CA SER A 662 34.80 -4.11 -6.23
C SER A 662 34.58 -5.61 -6.52
N GLU A 663 35.40 -6.50 -5.89
CA GLU A 663 35.19 -7.96 -6.01
C GLU A 663 33.79 -8.40 -5.51
N LEU A 664 33.29 -7.80 -4.43
CA LEU A 664 31.95 -8.06 -3.92
C LEU A 664 30.84 -7.53 -4.83
N ASP A 665 31.05 -6.35 -5.42
CA ASP A 665 30.13 -5.79 -6.41
C ASP A 665 29.98 -6.73 -7.60
N ASP A 666 31.08 -7.30 -8.10
CA ASP A 666 31.05 -8.26 -9.20
C ASP A 666 30.42 -9.60 -8.78
N LEU A 667 30.73 -10.08 -7.58
CA LEU A 667 30.11 -11.28 -7.03
C LEU A 667 28.59 -11.15 -6.92
N ILE A 668 28.11 -10.05 -6.35
CA ILE A 668 26.68 -9.79 -6.18
C ILE A 668 26.02 -9.72 -7.55
N TYR A 669 26.59 -8.96 -8.48
CA TYR A 669 26.06 -8.82 -9.83
C TYR A 669 25.95 -10.18 -10.55
N GLU A 670 27.02 -10.96 -10.56
CA GLU A 670 27.03 -12.27 -11.22
C GLU A 670 26.07 -13.28 -10.56
N LYS A 671 25.94 -13.24 -9.24
CA LYS A 671 24.97 -14.11 -8.54
C LYS A 671 23.53 -13.76 -8.89
N ILE A 672 23.16 -12.47 -8.92
CA ILE A 672 21.84 -12.02 -9.35
C ILE A 672 21.60 -12.39 -10.81
N LYS A 673 22.55 -12.11 -11.70
CA LYS A 673 22.48 -12.46 -13.12
C LYS A 673 22.30 -13.97 -13.34
N ASN A 674 23.05 -14.78 -12.58
CA ASN A 674 22.94 -16.24 -12.66
C ASN A 674 21.60 -16.75 -12.13
N SER A 675 20.94 -16.07 -11.20
CA SER A 675 19.59 -16.40 -10.76
C SER A 675 18.55 -16.24 -11.87
N LEU A 676 18.83 -15.40 -12.87
CA LEU A 676 17.98 -15.21 -14.06
C LEU A 676 18.31 -16.23 -15.17
N ASN A 677 19.35 -17.06 -15.00
CA ASN A 677 19.72 -18.08 -15.97
C ASN A 677 18.98 -19.39 -15.72
N TYR A 678 17.74 -19.44 -16.15
CA TYR A 678 16.87 -20.61 -16.14
C TYR A 678 16.38 -20.93 -17.56
N ASP A 679 15.93 -22.17 -17.77
CA ASP A 679 15.46 -22.64 -19.06
C ASP A 679 13.94 -22.48 -19.16
N TYR A 680 13.48 -22.23 -20.38
CA TYR A 680 12.06 -22.34 -20.71
C TYR A 680 11.74 -23.78 -21.15
N ASP A 681 10.55 -24.21 -20.86
CA ASP A 681 10.01 -25.51 -21.29
C ASP A 681 9.43 -25.35 -22.69
N GLU A 682 10.22 -25.71 -23.71
CA GLU A 682 9.84 -25.63 -25.12
C GLU A 682 8.87 -26.73 -25.56
N SER A 683 8.60 -27.72 -24.70
CA SER A 683 7.84 -28.91 -25.07
C SER A 683 6.32 -28.74 -25.09
N LEU A 684 5.82 -27.51 -24.90
CA LEU A 684 4.38 -27.28 -24.75
C LEU A 684 3.87 -26.19 -25.68
#